data_f732d86a19162d9249cf98c44cd2fcc9
#
_entry.id   f732d86a19162d9249cf98c44cd2fcc9
#
_cell.length_a   1.000
_cell.length_b   1.000
_cell.length_c   1.000
_cell.angle_alpha   90.00
_cell.angle_beta   90.00
_cell.angle_gamma   90.00
#
_symmetry.space_group_name_H-M   'P 1'
#
loop_
_entity.id
_entity.type
_entity.pdbx_description
1 polymer ?
#
loop_
_entity_poly.entity_id
_entity_poly.type
_entity_poly.pdbx_seq_one_letter_code
_entity_poly.pdbx_strand_id
1 'polypeptide(L)'
;MGSETAMRKGIKILGKVLSWIIVAIVGLPVAAALLLNVGTVQNFAVRKATELLSRKLETTVSIDRIRLRGFSRLVAEGLYIEDYTGDTMLYAKKLGAAVSKSALLHKKIIIGDVFLDEAKIYLYTPRDGELNIAQLISRLGSDTTKQKSSTRLAFRDLRISDSRFMFRNEGADTLSQGVNFGNMVFDGLDIRSDGLDIDGGTITMDIVSMSFRDISGFTVRNLSTDQLTVGDGLIALNGTRIVTPRSDLSMPVFRMDGGNWEAMADILDSVRFDVRLEHSTLSTRTLAYFVPSLGTDEGLLLRNATVDFGGTINDFKVKLALLVGDREAEIGLDAALANVTDIGNATFDIDITRLVSSGSGVDKIAGALLPDSLPRQTAEMIARAGNFSLTAKASGRTTAFGAELSLHADAGTVTVSGHGGMHGEAGTDFDAHVTVNGVDAGRVTGNDLLGKVIADMKAQGHAGKEGLSVNGSLFVPMAEFNGYTYSQLMASGSYAGKQAMLNVMSGDPKLLFTVNGSADFRNAVPAYDAEINLRRADLHSLNVNRKDSIAILSGRVRANGSGTNLDNINGEILLSNLRYTSSTDDVQADTILFTGRNSDDSKYLAMSSSFADVEFKSGISYKEIFNYLNHILYDYLPALDATGGTQAAHRPGDRMLSGGA
;
A
#
# COMPACT_ATOMS: atom_id res chain seq x y z
N MET A 1 -15.62 34.58 1.41
CA MET A 1 -15.32 35.88 0.71
C MET A 1 -14.26 36.75 1.38
N GLY A 2 -13.89 36.50 2.65
CA GLY A 2 -12.89 37.30 3.38
C GLY A 2 -11.42 36.82 3.23
N SER A 3 -11.16 35.55 3.06
CA SER A 3 -9.80 35.00 3.09
C SER A 3 -9.00 35.19 1.79
N GLU A 4 -9.66 35.15 0.66
CA GLU A 4 -9.02 35.33 -0.67
C GLU A 4 -8.43 36.72 -0.86
N THR A 5 -9.14 37.72 -0.35
CA THR A 5 -8.67 39.13 -0.36
C THR A 5 -7.48 39.32 0.57
N ALA A 6 -7.43 38.58 1.69
CA ALA A 6 -6.35 38.65 2.67
C ALA A 6 -5.06 38.01 2.13
N MET A 7 -5.14 36.86 1.49
CA MET A 7 -3.97 36.11 0.99
C MET A 7 -3.40 36.72 -0.29
N ARG A 8 -4.23 37.17 -1.25
CA ARG A 8 -3.78 38.00 -2.39
C ARG A 8 -3.19 39.35 -1.94
N LYS A 9 -3.79 39.96 -0.94
CA LYS A 9 -3.18 41.10 -0.25
C LYS A 9 -1.89 40.68 0.45
N GLY A 10 -1.82 39.52 1.09
CA GLY A 10 -0.65 39.01 1.78
C GLY A 10 0.60 38.90 0.89
N ILE A 11 0.52 38.28 -0.25
CA ILE A 11 1.66 38.10 -1.17
C ILE A 11 2.02 39.42 -1.90
N LYS A 12 1.02 40.19 -2.34
CA LYS A 12 1.27 41.55 -2.90
C LYS A 12 1.91 42.48 -1.90
N ILE A 13 1.62 42.29 -0.64
CA ILE A 13 2.08 43.11 0.45
C ILE A 13 3.40 42.56 1.01
N LEU A 14 3.65 41.20 0.98
CA LEU A 14 4.98 40.65 1.29
C LEU A 14 6.04 41.30 0.38
N GLY A 15 5.77 41.42 -0.92
CA GLY A 15 6.59 42.21 -1.84
C GLY A 15 6.73 43.67 -1.42
N LYS A 16 5.64 44.32 -0.96
CA LYS A 16 5.68 45.71 -0.48
C LYS A 16 6.38 45.85 0.88
N VAL A 17 6.21 44.90 1.81
CA VAL A 17 6.90 44.87 3.12
C VAL A 17 8.39 44.69 2.93
N LEU A 18 8.78 43.66 2.17
CA LEU A 18 10.17 43.46 1.83
C LEU A 18 10.73 44.68 1.10
N SER A 19 9.94 45.29 0.17
CA SER A 19 10.29 46.54 -0.50
C SER A 19 10.48 47.68 0.49
N TRP A 20 9.58 47.88 1.46
CA TRP A 20 9.69 48.98 2.41
C TRP A 20 10.75 48.73 3.47
N ILE A 21 10.93 47.50 3.93
CA ILE A 21 12.07 47.11 4.79
C ILE A 21 13.38 47.38 4.03
N ILE A 22 13.44 47.01 2.76
CA ILE A 22 14.62 47.22 1.94
C ILE A 22 14.76 48.67 1.50
N VAL A 23 13.67 49.41 1.17
CA VAL A 23 13.71 50.86 0.88
C VAL A 23 14.05 51.65 2.12
N ALA A 24 13.58 51.28 3.31
CA ALA A 24 13.99 51.92 4.55
C ALA A 24 15.43 51.57 4.94
N ILE A 25 15.85 50.34 4.73
CA ILE A 25 17.22 49.87 4.96
C ILE A 25 18.19 50.38 3.86
N VAL A 26 17.72 50.61 2.62
CA VAL A 26 18.56 50.95 1.46
C VAL A 26 18.41 52.43 1.03
N GLY A 27 17.21 53.01 1.04
CA GLY A 27 16.96 54.38 0.59
C GLY A 27 17.44 55.48 1.53
N LEU A 28 17.31 55.26 2.85
CA LEU A 28 17.86 56.17 3.86
C LEU A 28 19.39 56.20 3.89
N PRO A 29 20.10 55.10 3.68
CA PRO A 29 21.55 55.11 3.75
C PRO A 29 22.28 55.57 2.50
N VAL A 30 21.65 55.57 1.31
CA VAL A 30 22.27 56.20 0.13
C VAL A 30 22.46 57.71 0.34
N ALA A 31 21.53 58.37 0.98
CA ALA A 31 21.69 59.75 1.45
C ALA A 31 22.68 59.86 2.61
N ALA A 32 22.74 58.83 3.48
CA ALA A 32 23.61 58.78 4.64
C ALA A 32 25.03 58.19 4.33
N ALA A 33 25.20 57.45 3.22
CA ALA A 33 26.50 56.89 2.81
C ALA A 33 27.62 57.93 2.62
N LEU A 34 27.24 59.16 2.33
CA LEU A 34 28.16 60.29 2.28
C LEU A 34 28.55 60.78 3.69
N LEU A 35 27.82 60.43 4.75
CA LEU A 35 27.99 60.90 6.12
C LEU A 35 28.35 59.78 7.13
N LEU A 36 28.26 58.47 6.76
CA LEU A 36 28.26 57.33 7.69
C LEU A 36 29.65 56.80 8.12
N ASN A 37 30.73 57.51 7.84
CA ASN A 37 32.02 57.14 8.43
C ASN A 37 32.26 57.69 9.85
N VAL A 38 31.26 58.36 10.44
CA VAL A 38 31.35 58.96 11.79
C VAL A 38 30.38 58.23 12.71
N GLY A 39 30.84 57.63 13.83
CA GLY A 39 30.05 56.81 14.76
C GLY A 39 28.77 57.45 15.31
N THR A 40 28.75 58.75 15.50
CA THR A 40 27.55 59.52 15.89
C THR A 40 26.45 59.48 14.83
N VAL A 41 26.81 59.45 13.56
CA VAL A 41 25.89 59.38 12.41
C VAL A 41 25.31 57.98 12.27
N GLN A 42 26.11 56.93 12.56
CA GLN A 42 25.64 55.55 12.57
C GLN A 42 24.52 55.36 13.62
N ASN A 43 24.72 55.81 14.86
CA ASN A 43 23.72 55.70 15.92
C ASN A 43 22.44 56.47 15.60
N PHE A 44 22.56 57.63 14.96
CA PHE A 44 21.41 58.40 14.49
C PHE A 44 20.65 57.67 13.38
N ALA A 45 21.36 57.10 12.42
CA ALA A 45 20.76 56.33 11.31
C ALA A 45 20.05 55.05 11.81
N VAL A 46 20.66 54.30 12.74
CA VAL A 46 20.03 53.15 13.40
C VAL A 46 18.74 53.56 14.08
N ARG A 47 18.78 54.58 14.95
CA ARG A 47 17.63 55.04 15.69
C ARG A 47 16.50 55.53 14.77
N LYS A 48 16.82 56.28 13.69
CA LYS A 48 15.82 56.73 12.73
C LYS A 48 15.24 55.60 11.87
N ALA A 49 16.05 54.65 11.45
CA ALA A 49 15.60 53.44 10.72
C ALA A 49 14.67 52.58 11.62
N THR A 50 15.09 52.31 12.84
CA THR A 50 14.30 51.57 13.85
C THR A 50 12.97 52.28 14.15
N GLU A 51 12.99 53.58 14.45
CA GLU A 51 11.78 54.37 14.71
C GLU A 51 10.81 54.37 13.52
N LEU A 52 11.31 54.54 12.32
CA LEU A 52 10.51 54.56 11.10
C LEU A 52 9.90 53.18 10.78
N LEU A 53 10.68 52.11 10.94
CA LEU A 53 10.21 50.73 10.73
C LEU A 53 9.21 50.33 11.81
N SER A 54 9.49 50.61 13.09
CA SER A 54 8.56 50.28 14.18
C SER A 54 7.23 51.01 14.02
N ARG A 55 7.26 52.29 13.61
CA ARG A 55 6.03 53.07 13.36
C ARG A 55 5.25 52.57 12.14
N LYS A 56 5.96 52.18 11.07
CA LYS A 56 5.33 51.69 9.83
C LYS A 56 4.73 50.31 10.01
N LEU A 57 5.41 49.44 10.76
CA LEU A 57 5.00 48.06 11.01
C LEU A 57 4.06 47.92 12.22
N GLU A 58 3.93 49.04 13.00
CA GLU A 58 3.18 49.07 14.28
C GLU A 58 3.59 47.93 15.23
N THR A 59 4.88 47.57 15.18
CA THR A 59 5.47 46.53 16.05
C THR A 59 6.89 46.91 16.43
N THR A 60 7.46 46.20 17.40
CA THR A 60 8.84 46.40 17.82
C THR A 60 9.80 45.96 16.74
N VAL A 61 10.59 46.89 16.25
CA VAL A 61 11.74 46.62 15.39
C VAL A 61 12.97 47.13 16.10
N SER A 62 14.04 46.35 16.14
CA SER A 62 15.32 46.80 16.60
C SER A 62 16.45 46.40 15.64
N ILE A 63 17.49 47.22 15.61
CA ILE A 63 18.70 47.00 14.82
C ILE A 63 19.86 47.40 15.73
N ASP A 64 20.79 46.49 15.98
CA ASP A 64 21.93 46.81 16.84
C ASP A 64 22.92 47.72 16.16
N ARG A 65 23.21 47.50 14.87
CA ARG A 65 24.18 48.27 14.12
C ARG A 65 23.92 48.23 12.63
N ILE A 66 24.18 49.39 11.97
CA ILE A 66 24.19 49.46 10.51
C ILE A 66 25.63 49.80 10.08
N ARG A 67 26.19 49.00 9.17
CA ARG A 67 27.53 49.22 8.59
C ARG A 67 27.45 49.32 7.08
N LEU A 68 28.26 50.22 6.52
CA LEU A 68 28.49 50.27 5.10
C LEU A 68 29.78 49.49 4.77
N ARG A 69 29.66 48.43 4.02
CA ARG A 69 30.79 47.65 3.49
C ARG A 69 31.09 48.09 2.07
N GLY A 70 32.27 48.71 1.85
CA GLY A 70 32.58 49.33 0.57
C GLY A 70 31.67 50.51 0.26
N PHE A 71 31.37 50.75 -1.03
CA PHE A 71 30.57 51.91 -1.47
C PHE A 71 29.10 51.63 -1.76
N SER A 72 28.67 50.35 -1.67
CA SER A 72 27.32 49.97 -2.15
C SER A 72 26.64 48.90 -1.32
N ARG A 73 27.29 48.28 -0.31
CA ARG A 73 26.69 47.19 0.46
C ARG A 73 26.41 47.61 1.90
N LEU A 74 25.15 47.61 2.25
CA LEU A 74 24.69 47.87 3.62
C LEU A 74 24.53 46.54 4.36
N VAL A 75 24.93 46.54 5.63
CA VAL A 75 24.79 45.42 6.55
C VAL A 75 24.15 45.89 7.82
N ALA A 76 22.94 45.41 8.12
CA ALA A 76 22.29 45.55 9.42
C ALA A 76 22.71 44.34 10.29
N GLU A 77 23.20 44.56 11.47
CA GLU A 77 23.54 43.55 12.47
C GLU A 77 22.50 43.55 13.58
N GLY A 78 22.04 42.38 14.04
CA GLY A 78 21.04 42.23 15.10
C GLY A 78 19.67 42.78 14.71
N LEU A 79 19.22 42.55 13.47
CA LEU A 79 17.85 42.89 13.07
C LEU A 79 16.87 41.98 13.82
N TYR A 80 15.90 42.61 14.52
CA TYR A 80 14.85 41.93 15.26
C TYR A 80 13.49 42.56 14.93
N ILE A 81 12.49 41.74 14.66
CA ILE A 81 11.11 42.13 14.38
C ILE A 81 10.18 41.24 15.18
N GLU A 82 9.30 41.84 15.97
CA GLU A 82 8.22 41.14 16.68
C GLU A 82 7.01 40.97 15.79
N ASP A 83 6.18 39.97 16.12
CA ASP A 83 4.82 39.88 15.60
C ASP A 83 3.84 40.67 16.47
N TYR A 84 2.55 40.54 16.17
CA TYR A 84 1.48 41.25 16.89
C TYR A 84 1.23 40.71 18.31
N THR A 85 1.76 39.52 18.65
CA THR A 85 1.68 38.94 20.00
C THR A 85 2.85 39.38 20.89
N GLY A 86 3.85 40.03 20.32
CA GLY A 86 5.09 40.42 21.00
C GLY A 86 6.15 39.33 20.94
N ASP A 87 5.91 38.27 20.14
CA ASP A 87 6.89 37.20 19.94
C ASP A 87 7.83 37.50 18.76
N THR A 88 9.00 36.86 18.76
CA THR A 88 9.98 37.02 17.67
C THR A 88 9.41 36.48 16.38
N MET A 89 9.17 37.31 15.38
CA MET A 89 8.82 36.87 14.02
C MET A 89 10.06 36.69 13.15
N LEU A 90 10.99 37.62 13.21
CA LEU A 90 12.23 37.60 12.46
C LEU A 90 13.39 38.09 13.31
N TYR A 91 14.42 37.29 13.40
CA TYR A 91 15.73 37.71 13.85
C TYR A 91 16.78 37.42 12.78
N ALA A 92 17.68 38.33 12.51
CA ALA A 92 18.83 38.06 11.65
C ALA A 92 20.10 38.65 12.27
N LYS A 93 21.09 37.80 12.50
CA LYS A 93 22.38 38.27 13.01
C LYS A 93 23.03 39.26 12.04
N LYS A 94 22.89 38.98 10.73
CA LYS A 94 23.27 39.96 9.70
C LYS A 94 22.28 39.88 8.53
N LEU A 95 21.82 41.05 8.12
CA LEU A 95 21.10 41.24 6.87
C LEU A 95 21.92 42.23 6.03
N GLY A 96 22.34 41.81 4.85
CA GLY A 96 23.06 42.68 3.94
C GLY A 96 22.36 42.84 2.61
N ALA A 97 22.44 44.04 2.03
CA ALA A 97 21.95 44.31 0.69
C ALA A 97 22.92 45.19 -0.08
N ALA A 98 23.13 44.85 -1.35
CA ALA A 98 23.86 45.70 -2.29
C ALA A 98 22.91 46.50 -3.14
N VAL A 99 23.13 47.80 -3.23
CA VAL A 99 22.34 48.70 -4.10
C VAL A 99 22.95 48.79 -5.47
N SER A 100 22.15 48.51 -6.48
CA SER A 100 22.62 48.65 -7.90
C SER A 100 22.68 50.14 -8.27
N LYS A 101 23.78 50.59 -8.82
CA LYS A 101 23.97 51.97 -9.30
C LYS A 101 22.96 52.35 -10.41
N SER A 102 22.43 51.38 -11.14
CA SER A 102 21.41 51.59 -12.17
C SER A 102 20.00 51.82 -11.61
N ALA A 103 19.73 51.44 -10.38
CA ALA A 103 18.43 51.64 -9.73
C ALA A 103 18.14 53.11 -9.47
N LEU A 104 19.16 53.95 -9.33
CA LEU A 104 19.05 55.39 -9.15
C LEU A 104 18.59 56.18 -10.39
N LEU A 105 18.70 55.58 -11.60
CA LEU A 105 18.37 56.23 -12.87
C LEU A 105 17.03 55.79 -13.46
N HIS A 106 16.45 54.70 -12.99
CA HIS A 106 15.19 54.16 -13.49
C HIS A 106 14.23 53.93 -12.31
N LYS A 107 12.97 54.28 -12.41
CA LYS A 107 11.91 54.11 -11.39
C LYS A 107 11.66 52.63 -10.95
N LYS A 108 12.61 51.74 -11.17
CA LYS A 108 12.57 50.33 -10.71
C LYS A 108 13.63 50.14 -9.64
N ILE A 109 13.23 49.67 -8.47
CA ILE A 109 14.13 49.33 -7.37
C ILE A 109 14.70 47.94 -7.69
N ILE A 110 15.87 47.87 -8.31
CA ILE A 110 16.64 46.66 -8.50
C ILE A 110 17.63 46.60 -7.34
N ILE A 111 17.40 45.66 -6.41
CA ILE A 111 18.35 45.39 -5.34
C ILE A 111 19.32 44.33 -5.87
N GLY A 112 20.60 44.58 -5.70
CA GLY A 112 21.62 43.60 -6.07
C GLY A 112 21.57 42.37 -5.19
N ASP A 113 22.71 42.01 -4.62
CA ASP A 113 22.82 40.83 -3.77
C ASP A 113 22.22 41.09 -2.39
N VAL A 114 21.37 40.16 -1.91
CA VAL A 114 20.82 40.16 -0.55
C VAL A 114 21.33 38.91 0.18
N PHE A 115 21.77 39.07 1.41
CA PHE A 115 22.11 37.93 2.25
C PHE A 115 21.53 38.07 3.67
N LEU A 116 21.10 36.91 4.19
CA LEU A 116 20.74 36.71 5.59
C LEU A 116 21.68 35.67 6.19
N ASP A 117 22.23 35.96 7.33
CA ASP A 117 23.20 35.11 8.03
C ASP A 117 22.71 34.86 9.46
N GLU A 118 22.63 33.61 9.88
CA GLU A 118 22.11 33.15 11.17
C GLU A 118 20.73 33.79 11.46
N ALA A 119 19.80 33.67 10.50
CA ALA A 119 18.44 34.17 10.66
C ALA A 119 17.52 33.13 11.34
N LYS A 120 16.56 33.65 12.09
CA LYS A 120 15.46 32.86 12.69
C LYS A 120 14.16 33.47 12.18
N ILE A 121 13.38 32.67 11.45
CA ILE A 121 12.12 33.09 10.85
C ILE A 121 11.01 32.26 11.47
N TYR A 122 10.07 32.89 12.17
CA TYR A 122 8.97 32.23 12.86
C TYR A 122 7.64 32.68 12.25
N LEU A 123 7.00 31.76 11.51
CA LEU A 123 5.67 31.93 10.97
C LEU A 123 4.67 31.14 11.82
N TYR A 124 3.62 31.83 12.28
CA TYR A 124 2.64 31.26 13.20
C TYR A 124 1.21 31.63 12.79
N THR A 125 0.34 30.63 12.76
CA THR A 125 -1.11 30.79 12.55
C THR A 125 -1.84 30.25 13.78
N PRO A 126 -2.52 31.12 14.58
CA PRO A 126 -3.36 30.70 15.69
C PRO A 126 -4.60 29.95 15.19
N ARG A 127 -5.28 29.22 16.07
CA ARG A 127 -6.43 28.35 15.70
C ARG A 127 -7.56 29.12 14.99
N ASP A 128 -7.86 30.33 15.43
CA ASP A 128 -8.94 31.16 14.92
C ASP A 128 -8.43 32.50 14.33
N GLY A 129 -7.17 32.52 13.86
CA GLY A 129 -6.51 33.75 13.43
C GLY A 129 -5.81 33.66 12.09
N GLU A 130 -5.29 34.79 11.66
CA GLU A 130 -4.48 34.91 10.45
C GLU A 130 -3.00 34.67 10.77
N LEU A 131 -2.23 34.23 9.75
CA LEU A 131 -0.78 34.09 9.83
C LEU A 131 -0.12 35.41 10.31
N ASN A 132 0.77 35.34 11.30
CA ASN A 132 1.38 36.50 11.96
C ASN A 132 2.00 37.49 10.97
N ILE A 133 2.67 37.02 9.92
CA ILE A 133 3.23 37.89 8.87
C ILE A 133 2.12 38.58 8.05
N ALA A 134 0.96 37.95 7.85
CA ALA A 134 -0.14 38.57 7.11
C ALA A 134 -0.75 39.76 7.84
N GLN A 135 -0.86 39.68 9.15
CA GLN A 135 -1.31 40.82 9.98
C GLN A 135 -0.32 41.98 9.96
N LEU A 136 0.98 41.70 10.06
CA LEU A 136 2.02 42.71 9.93
C LEU A 136 1.93 43.40 8.57
N ILE A 137 1.67 42.65 7.57
CA ILE A 137 1.52 43.04 6.17
C ILE A 137 0.28 43.92 5.94
N SER A 138 -0.86 43.60 6.56
CA SER A 138 -2.11 44.35 6.42
C SER A 138 -1.96 45.78 6.94
N ARG A 139 -1.18 45.97 8.01
CA ARG A 139 -0.88 47.31 8.61
C ARG A 139 -0.04 48.20 7.70
N LEU A 140 0.83 47.59 6.87
CA LEU A 140 1.62 48.34 5.88
C LEU A 140 0.80 48.78 4.65
N GLY A 141 -0.34 48.14 4.42
CA GLY A 141 -1.22 48.39 3.27
C GLY A 141 -2.25 49.51 3.48
N SER A 142 -2.36 50.11 4.68
CA SER A 142 -3.40 51.06 5.03
C SER A 142 -3.23 52.49 4.43
N ASP A 143 -2.10 52.81 3.80
CA ASP A 143 -1.89 54.04 3.04
C ASP A 143 -2.35 53.92 1.59
N THR A 144 -3.63 53.60 1.36
CA THR A 144 -4.21 53.58 0.01
C THR A 144 -4.93 54.87 -0.33
N THR A 145 -4.20 55.91 -0.63
CA THR A 145 -4.69 56.95 -1.52
C THR A 145 -3.88 56.89 -2.81
N LYS A 146 -4.56 56.36 -3.84
CA LYS A 146 -4.28 56.53 -5.28
C LYS A 146 -3.07 55.80 -5.92
N GLN A 147 -3.47 54.99 -6.86
CA GLN A 147 -2.77 54.34 -7.97
C GLN A 147 -2.31 52.91 -7.74
N LYS A 148 -2.91 52.01 -8.55
CA LYS A 148 -2.41 50.68 -8.90
C LYS A 148 -1.03 50.79 -9.57
N SER A 149 0.02 50.99 -8.81
CA SER A 149 1.36 50.71 -9.30
C SER A 149 1.77 49.33 -8.75
N SER A 150 1.78 48.33 -9.59
CA SER A 150 2.47 47.06 -9.30
C SER A 150 3.94 47.41 -9.07
N THR A 151 4.37 47.46 -7.83
CA THR A 151 5.78 47.66 -7.51
C THR A 151 6.46 46.31 -7.76
N ARG A 152 7.13 46.20 -8.89
CA ARG A 152 7.98 45.01 -9.20
C ARG A 152 9.26 45.16 -8.38
N LEU A 153 9.56 44.11 -7.60
CA LEU A 153 10.76 44.01 -6.80
C LEU A 153 11.60 42.87 -7.34
N ALA A 154 12.80 43.19 -7.81
CA ALA A 154 13.72 42.19 -8.39
C ALA A 154 15.03 42.16 -7.58
N PHE A 155 15.48 41.00 -7.22
CA PHE A 155 16.78 40.72 -6.61
C PHE A 155 17.60 39.89 -7.58
N ARG A 156 18.86 40.20 -7.70
CA ARG A 156 19.74 39.44 -8.57
C ARG A 156 20.24 38.17 -7.91
N ASP A 157 20.53 38.25 -6.61
CA ASP A 157 21.14 37.17 -5.82
C ASP A 157 20.53 37.19 -4.42
N LEU A 158 20.02 36.06 -3.94
CA LEU A 158 19.57 35.89 -2.56
C LEU A 158 20.35 34.73 -1.92
N ARG A 159 20.97 35.03 -0.75
CA ARG A 159 21.65 34.02 0.05
C ARG A 159 21.13 34.01 1.47
N ILE A 160 20.71 32.86 1.96
CA ILE A 160 20.39 32.60 3.35
C ILE A 160 21.39 31.57 3.83
N SER A 161 22.02 31.78 4.99
CA SER A 161 23.06 30.88 5.50
C SER A 161 22.82 30.58 6.97
N ASP A 162 23.02 29.31 7.36
CA ASP A 162 22.96 28.80 8.74
C ASP A 162 21.73 29.32 9.51
N SER A 163 20.58 29.22 8.89
CA SER A 163 19.34 29.83 9.37
C SER A 163 18.35 28.78 9.87
N ARG A 164 17.39 29.25 10.64
CA ARG A 164 16.29 28.42 11.14
C ARG A 164 14.95 28.99 10.68
N PHE A 165 14.13 28.14 10.10
CA PHE A 165 12.76 28.45 9.72
C PHE A 165 11.79 27.63 10.56
N MET A 166 10.74 28.25 11.08
CA MET A 166 9.66 27.57 11.78
C MET A 166 8.33 28.04 11.22
N PHE A 167 7.48 27.08 10.92
CA PHE A 167 6.06 27.31 10.61
C PHE A 167 5.20 26.48 11.54
N ARG A 168 4.26 27.12 12.23
CA ARG A 168 3.31 26.48 13.14
C ARG A 168 1.90 26.93 12.86
N ASN A 169 1.00 25.97 12.61
CA ASN A 169 -0.43 26.18 12.49
C ASN A 169 -1.14 25.41 13.61
N GLU A 170 -1.75 26.12 14.57
CA GLU A 170 -2.47 25.50 15.70
C GLU A 170 -3.77 24.81 15.29
N GLY A 171 -4.34 25.15 14.12
CA GLY A 171 -5.52 24.49 13.57
C GLY A 171 -5.23 23.19 12.86
N ALA A 172 -3.95 22.88 12.60
CA ALA A 172 -3.56 21.66 11.92
C ALA A 172 -3.45 20.47 12.88
N ASP A 173 -3.76 19.27 12.38
CA ASP A 173 -3.58 18.03 13.12
C ASP A 173 -2.10 17.77 13.45
N THR A 174 -1.86 17.28 14.67
CA THR A 174 -0.53 16.85 15.09
C THR A 174 -0.26 15.43 14.59
N LEU A 175 0.70 15.29 13.69
CA LEU A 175 1.21 13.98 13.28
C LEU A 175 2.24 13.48 14.30
N SER A 176 2.10 12.24 14.73
CA SER A 176 3.04 11.60 15.66
C SER A 176 4.33 11.13 14.99
N GLN A 177 4.32 10.94 13.68
CA GLN A 177 5.46 10.47 12.88
C GLN A 177 5.45 11.14 11.50
N GLY A 178 6.65 11.32 10.94
CA GLY A 178 6.84 11.90 9.61
C GLY A 178 6.90 13.42 9.60
N VAL A 179 6.89 14.00 8.39
CA VAL A 179 6.89 15.46 8.17
C VAL A 179 5.50 16.00 8.44
N ASN A 180 5.42 16.92 9.41
CA ASN A 180 4.16 17.62 9.72
C ASN A 180 4.14 18.97 9.02
N PHE A 181 3.40 19.10 7.94
CA PHE A 181 3.27 20.34 7.18
C PHE A 181 2.59 21.48 7.97
N GLY A 182 1.83 21.18 9.02
CA GLY A 182 1.28 22.14 9.96
C GLY A 182 2.26 22.60 11.04
N ASN A 183 3.40 21.92 11.20
CA ASN A 183 4.43 22.24 12.19
C ASN A 183 5.82 21.87 11.66
N MET A 184 6.35 22.69 10.77
CA MET A 184 7.66 22.50 10.13
C MET A 184 8.73 23.29 10.88
N VAL A 185 9.86 22.66 11.11
CA VAL A 185 11.05 23.33 11.64
C VAL A 185 12.26 22.91 10.82
N PHE A 186 12.82 23.85 10.08
CA PHE A 186 14.02 23.63 9.27
C PHE A 186 15.23 24.21 9.99
N ASP A 187 16.12 23.37 10.43
CA ASP A 187 17.41 23.72 11.01
C ASP A 187 18.52 23.65 9.94
N GLY A 188 19.53 24.51 10.08
CA GLY A 188 20.64 24.60 9.14
C GLY A 188 20.16 24.93 7.73
N LEU A 189 19.22 25.86 7.62
CA LEU A 189 18.67 26.30 6.34
C LEU A 189 19.71 27.14 5.60
N ASP A 190 20.19 26.60 4.49
CA ASP A 190 21.01 27.30 3.52
C ASP A 190 20.27 27.41 2.19
N ILE A 191 20.14 28.62 1.65
CA ILE A 191 19.51 28.90 0.36
C ILE A 191 20.45 29.77 -0.46
N ARG A 192 20.65 29.40 -1.71
CA ARG A 192 21.22 30.25 -2.73
C ARG A 192 20.28 30.28 -3.92
N SER A 193 19.85 31.48 -4.28
CA SER A 193 18.89 31.71 -5.34
C SER A 193 19.38 32.84 -6.24
N ASP A 194 19.17 32.69 -7.53
CA ASP A 194 19.39 33.71 -8.54
C ASP A 194 18.03 34.22 -9.06
N GLY A 195 17.94 35.51 -9.38
CA GLY A 195 16.79 36.04 -10.11
C GLY A 195 15.46 36.08 -9.38
N LEU A 196 15.44 36.34 -8.05
CA LEU A 196 14.18 36.51 -7.32
C LEU A 196 13.42 37.74 -7.85
N ASP A 197 12.22 37.51 -8.37
CA ASP A 197 11.30 38.54 -8.88
C ASP A 197 9.93 38.41 -8.21
N ILE A 198 9.43 39.51 -7.70
CA ILE A 198 8.10 39.59 -7.08
C ILE A 198 7.30 40.63 -7.88
N ASP A 199 6.31 40.17 -8.64
CA ASP A 199 5.45 41.02 -9.45
C ASP A 199 3.98 40.67 -9.24
N GLY A 200 3.21 41.65 -8.85
CA GLY A 200 1.75 41.55 -8.73
C GLY A 200 1.23 40.46 -7.79
N GLY A 201 2.08 39.88 -6.92
CA GLY A 201 1.74 38.76 -6.02
C GLY A 201 2.23 37.40 -6.51
N THR A 202 2.93 37.37 -7.63
CA THR A 202 3.65 36.19 -8.10
C THR A 202 5.13 36.32 -7.75
N ILE A 203 5.70 35.27 -7.20
CA ILE A 203 7.11 35.11 -6.88
C ILE A 203 7.71 34.15 -7.90
N THR A 204 8.77 34.56 -8.54
CA THR A 204 9.58 33.68 -9.40
C THR A 204 11.03 33.74 -8.97
N MET A 205 11.70 32.61 -8.91
CA MET A 205 13.13 32.54 -8.62
C MET A 205 13.72 31.22 -9.07
N ASP A 206 15.02 31.24 -9.36
CA ASP A 206 15.83 30.03 -9.60
C ASP A 206 16.50 29.65 -8.28
N ILE A 207 16.38 28.40 -7.86
CA ILE A 207 17.08 27.91 -6.68
C ILE A 207 18.32 27.14 -7.13
N VAL A 208 19.49 27.76 -6.96
CA VAL A 208 20.77 27.12 -7.29
C VAL A 208 21.07 25.98 -6.30
N SER A 209 20.81 26.21 -5.02
CA SER A 209 20.92 25.19 -3.98
C SER A 209 20.09 25.57 -2.75
N MET A 210 19.46 24.58 -2.15
CA MET A 210 18.78 24.69 -0.86
C MET A 210 19.04 23.42 -0.06
N SER A 211 19.43 23.57 1.20
CA SER A 211 19.59 22.45 2.12
C SER A 211 19.00 22.79 3.49
N PHE A 212 18.46 21.77 4.17
CA PHE A 212 17.89 21.88 5.50
C PHE A 212 17.66 20.51 6.14
N ARG A 213 17.40 20.53 7.43
CA ARG A 213 16.94 19.38 8.20
C ARG A 213 15.66 19.74 8.94
N ASP A 214 14.58 18.99 8.68
CA ASP A 214 13.33 19.11 9.42
C ASP A 214 13.41 18.42 10.78
N ILE A 215 12.61 18.88 11.75
CA ILE A 215 12.54 18.31 13.11
C ILE A 215 12.15 16.83 13.11
N SER A 216 11.41 16.35 12.11
CA SER A 216 11.10 14.92 11.91
C SER A 216 12.33 14.06 11.59
N GLY A 217 13.47 14.70 11.31
CA GLY A 217 14.70 14.05 10.83
C GLY A 217 14.80 13.96 9.30
N PHE A 218 13.75 14.33 8.56
CA PHE A 218 13.82 14.46 7.12
C PHE A 218 14.89 15.50 6.74
N THR A 219 15.79 15.09 5.85
CA THR A 219 16.93 15.92 5.49
C THR A 219 16.99 16.08 3.98
N VAL A 220 17.03 17.31 3.51
CA VAL A 220 17.36 17.68 2.14
C VAL A 220 18.82 18.13 2.10
N ARG A 221 19.66 17.36 1.40
CA ARG A 221 21.09 17.70 1.20
C ARG A 221 21.27 18.77 0.13
N ASN A 222 20.45 18.69 -0.91
CA ASN A 222 20.40 19.68 -1.96
C ASN A 222 19.04 19.64 -2.65
N LEU A 223 18.44 20.79 -2.83
CA LEU A 223 17.34 21.03 -3.74
C LEU A 223 17.79 22.14 -4.70
N SER A 224 17.67 21.91 -5.97
CA SER A 224 17.87 22.91 -7.00
C SER A 224 16.69 22.91 -7.96
N THR A 225 16.35 24.06 -8.53
CA THR A 225 15.31 24.19 -9.55
C THR A 225 15.65 25.34 -10.49
N ASP A 226 15.44 25.11 -11.78
CA ASP A 226 15.66 26.14 -12.81
C ASP A 226 14.65 27.28 -12.67
N GLN A 227 13.45 27.00 -12.16
CA GLN A 227 12.45 28.01 -11.89
C GLN A 227 11.43 27.51 -10.86
N LEU A 228 11.29 28.26 -9.78
CA LEU A 228 10.14 28.23 -8.86
C LEU A 228 9.19 29.36 -9.20
N THR A 229 7.91 29.07 -9.33
CA THR A 229 6.83 30.06 -9.46
C THR A 229 5.78 29.82 -8.38
N VAL A 230 5.46 30.85 -7.59
CA VAL A 230 4.41 30.82 -6.56
C VAL A 230 3.52 32.04 -6.73
N GLY A 231 2.23 31.87 -6.94
CA GLY A 231 1.27 32.96 -7.05
C GLY A 231 -0.09 32.52 -7.55
N ASP A 232 -1.12 33.26 -7.19
CA ASP A 232 -2.52 33.05 -7.63
C ASP A 232 -3.03 31.58 -7.54
N GLY A 233 -2.65 30.87 -6.45
CA GLY A 233 -3.02 29.46 -6.27
C GLY A 233 -2.18 28.48 -7.11
N LEU A 234 -1.06 28.93 -7.67
CA LEU A 234 -0.12 28.14 -8.41
C LEU A 234 1.18 27.95 -7.62
N ILE A 235 1.67 26.73 -7.55
CA ILE A 235 3.05 26.37 -7.15
C ILE A 235 3.63 25.51 -8.27
N ALA A 236 4.67 26.02 -8.92
CA ALA A 236 5.32 25.31 -10.01
C ALA A 236 6.84 25.28 -9.84
N LEU A 237 7.43 24.15 -10.07
CA LEU A 237 8.87 23.90 -10.05
C LEU A 237 9.25 23.25 -11.40
N ASN A 238 10.20 23.82 -12.10
CA ASN A 238 10.71 23.30 -13.37
C ASN A 238 12.19 22.92 -13.22
N GLY A 239 12.60 21.82 -13.82
CA GLY A 239 13.99 21.38 -13.80
C GLY A 239 14.52 21.11 -12.39
N THR A 240 13.72 20.48 -11.55
CA THR A 240 14.03 20.31 -10.13
C THR A 240 14.82 19.03 -9.88
N ARG A 241 15.85 19.12 -9.03
CA ARG A 241 16.55 17.97 -8.46
C ARG A 241 16.51 18.06 -6.94
N ILE A 242 16.11 16.95 -6.27
CA ILE A 242 16.06 16.83 -4.82
C ILE A 242 16.94 15.67 -4.39
N VAL A 243 17.97 15.97 -3.62
CA VAL A 243 18.90 14.99 -3.06
C VAL A 243 18.72 14.89 -1.56
N THR A 244 18.36 13.71 -1.08
CA THR A 244 18.29 13.35 0.33
C THR A 244 19.43 12.39 0.68
N PRO A 245 19.61 11.94 1.93
CA PRO A 245 20.61 10.92 2.27
C PRO A 245 20.46 9.59 1.50
N ARG A 246 19.23 9.28 1.03
CA ARG A 246 18.89 7.98 0.44
C ARG A 246 18.12 8.05 -0.89
N SER A 247 17.78 9.25 -1.35
CA SER A 247 17.04 9.43 -2.60
C SER A 247 17.66 10.55 -3.43
N ASP A 248 17.57 10.40 -4.74
CA ASP A 248 17.99 11.40 -5.74
C ASP A 248 16.89 11.47 -6.79
N LEU A 249 16.12 12.54 -6.76
CA LEU A 249 14.94 12.74 -7.59
C LEU A 249 15.24 13.79 -8.66
N SER A 250 15.05 13.42 -9.90
CA SER A 250 15.01 14.33 -11.05
C SER A 250 13.55 14.56 -11.41
N MET A 251 13.10 15.79 -11.26
CA MET A 251 11.71 16.19 -11.43
C MET A 251 11.62 17.36 -12.40
N PRO A 252 11.56 17.08 -13.73
CA PRO A 252 11.47 18.12 -14.76
C PRO A 252 10.27 19.04 -14.58
N VAL A 253 9.15 18.50 -14.11
CA VAL A 253 7.91 19.25 -13.87
C VAL A 253 7.33 18.85 -12.53
N PHE A 254 7.01 19.85 -11.73
CA PHE A 254 6.08 19.76 -10.59
C PHE A 254 5.18 20.97 -10.63
N ARG A 255 3.88 20.76 -10.72
CA ARG A 255 2.88 21.82 -10.74
C ARG A 255 1.71 21.44 -9.85
N MET A 256 1.32 22.33 -8.97
CA MET A 256 0.08 22.34 -8.21
C MET A 256 -0.70 23.61 -8.59
N ASP A 257 -1.90 23.49 -9.10
CA ASP A 257 -2.69 24.58 -9.61
C ASP A 257 -4.14 24.47 -9.14
N GLY A 258 -4.54 25.33 -8.23
CA GLY A 258 -5.91 25.52 -7.76
C GLY A 258 -6.63 26.67 -8.48
N GLY A 259 -5.93 27.42 -9.36
CA GLY A 259 -6.46 28.62 -9.99
C GLY A 259 -6.58 29.81 -9.04
N ASN A 260 -6.67 29.61 -7.74
CA ASN A 260 -6.65 30.61 -6.68
C ASN A 260 -6.28 29.97 -5.34
N TRP A 261 -5.98 30.78 -4.32
CA TRP A 261 -5.56 30.28 -3.01
C TRP A 261 -6.69 29.65 -2.19
N GLU A 262 -7.95 29.99 -2.45
CA GLU A 262 -9.10 29.40 -1.75
C GLU A 262 -9.27 27.94 -2.19
N ALA A 263 -9.16 27.68 -3.50
CA ALA A 263 -9.22 26.34 -4.05
C ALA A 263 -8.06 25.42 -3.59
N MET A 264 -6.90 26.00 -3.22
CA MET A 264 -5.78 25.23 -2.65
C MET A 264 -6.10 24.60 -1.29
N ALA A 265 -7.16 25.04 -0.60
CA ALA A 265 -7.62 24.42 0.64
C ALA A 265 -8.32 23.08 0.39
N ASP A 266 -8.91 22.90 -0.79
CA ASP A 266 -9.51 21.65 -1.24
C ASP A 266 -8.54 20.90 -2.18
N ILE A 267 -7.53 20.30 -1.58
CA ILE A 267 -6.44 19.63 -2.29
C ILE A 267 -6.88 18.38 -3.06
N LEU A 268 -7.99 17.77 -2.65
CA LEU A 268 -8.45 16.50 -3.21
C LEU A 268 -9.15 16.70 -4.57
N ASP A 269 -10.02 17.69 -4.66
CA ASP A 269 -10.90 17.88 -5.83
C ASP A 269 -10.53 19.09 -6.67
N SER A 270 -10.03 20.17 -6.03
CA SER A 270 -9.84 21.46 -6.71
C SER A 270 -8.40 21.68 -7.19
N VAL A 271 -7.41 21.01 -6.59
CA VAL A 271 -6.00 21.20 -6.96
C VAL A 271 -5.57 20.20 -8.01
N ARG A 272 -5.16 20.70 -9.18
CA ARG A 272 -4.58 19.86 -10.23
C ARG A 272 -3.08 19.75 -10.07
N PHE A 273 -2.60 18.54 -10.18
CA PHE A 273 -1.17 18.20 -10.17
C PHE A 273 -0.72 17.83 -11.57
N ASP A 274 0.50 18.24 -11.94
CA ASP A 274 1.30 17.70 -13.06
C ASP A 274 2.68 17.42 -12.48
N VAL A 275 3.00 16.14 -12.33
CA VAL A 275 4.27 15.71 -11.71
C VAL A 275 4.96 14.72 -12.62
N ARG A 276 6.20 15.03 -13.00
CA ARG A 276 7.06 14.12 -13.77
C ARG A 276 8.33 13.84 -13.02
N LEU A 277 8.62 12.56 -12.85
CA LEU A 277 9.92 12.08 -12.39
C LEU A 277 10.62 11.34 -13.53
N GLU A 278 11.90 11.53 -13.67
CA GLU A 278 12.72 10.85 -14.67
C GLU A 278 13.96 10.24 -14.02
N HIS A 279 14.22 8.98 -14.33
CA HIS A 279 15.42 8.25 -13.91
C HIS A 279 15.81 8.44 -12.42
N SER A 280 14.81 8.56 -11.58
CA SER A 280 14.96 8.88 -10.16
C SER A 280 15.29 7.64 -9.33
N THR A 281 16.00 7.85 -8.23
CA THR A 281 16.19 6.85 -7.19
C THR A 281 15.48 7.31 -5.91
N LEU A 282 14.55 6.49 -5.43
CA LEU A 282 13.71 6.80 -4.27
C LEU A 282 13.78 5.66 -3.26
N SER A 283 14.12 5.98 -2.02
CA SER A 283 14.07 5.01 -0.92
C SER A 283 12.71 5.01 -0.24
N THR A 284 12.14 3.84 0.04
CA THR A 284 10.91 3.73 0.83
C THR A 284 11.04 4.37 2.21
N ARG A 285 12.23 4.39 2.80
CA ARG A 285 12.50 5.15 4.03
C ARG A 285 12.36 6.66 3.86
N THR A 286 12.63 7.18 2.66
CA THR A 286 12.37 8.60 2.37
C THR A 286 10.86 8.83 2.22
N LEU A 287 10.15 7.90 1.57
CA LEU A 287 8.69 7.95 1.48
C LEU A 287 8.00 7.84 2.83
N ALA A 288 8.53 7.06 3.76
CA ALA A 288 7.97 6.89 5.10
C ALA A 288 7.85 8.19 5.91
N TYR A 289 8.62 9.21 5.58
CA TYR A 289 8.43 10.55 6.16
C TYR A 289 7.11 11.21 5.72
N PHE A 290 6.53 10.80 4.60
CA PHE A 290 5.28 11.35 4.03
C PHE A 290 4.11 10.37 4.13
N VAL A 291 4.41 9.05 4.13
CA VAL A 291 3.45 7.96 4.24
C VAL A 291 3.93 7.01 5.33
N PRO A 292 3.61 7.28 6.61
CA PRO A 292 4.13 6.51 7.75
C PRO A 292 3.76 5.02 7.75
N SER A 293 2.70 4.63 7.04
CA SER A 293 2.30 3.22 6.87
C SER A 293 3.28 2.39 6.04
N LEU A 294 4.16 3.03 5.27
CA LEU A 294 5.29 2.34 4.64
C LEU A 294 6.33 2.07 5.72
N GLY A 295 6.48 0.82 6.15
CA GLY A 295 7.41 0.43 7.21
C GLY A 295 8.84 0.95 6.98
N THR A 296 9.56 1.23 8.09
CA THR A 296 10.90 1.83 8.04
C THR A 296 12.04 0.83 8.18
N ASP A 297 11.76 -0.44 8.52
CA ASP A 297 12.78 -1.37 9.02
C ASP A 297 13.73 -1.88 7.94
N GLU A 298 13.24 -2.21 6.75
CA GLU A 298 14.09 -2.57 5.61
C GLU A 298 13.73 -1.70 4.40
N GLY A 299 14.43 -0.58 4.25
CA GLY A 299 14.16 0.35 3.15
C GLY A 299 14.55 -0.22 1.79
N LEU A 300 13.57 -0.40 0.91
CA LEU A 300 13.81 -0.70 -0.51
C LEU A 300 14.28 0.55 -1.26
N LEU A 301 15.10 0.32 -2.28
CA LEU A 301 15.44 1.34 -3.27
C LEU A 301 14.62 1.11 -4.53
N LEU A 302 13.86 2.11 -4.93
CA LEU A 302 13.19 2.19 -6.20
C LEU A 302 14.12 2.94 -7.15
N ARG A 303 14.63 2.24 -8.15
CA ARG A 303 15.65 2.77 -9.07
C ARG A 303 15.05 3.03 -10.45
N ASN A 304 15.67 3.96 -11.16
CA ASN A 304 15.26 4.35 -12.52
C ASN A 304 13.76 4.65 -12.59
N ALA A 305 13.21 5.22 -11.51
CA ALA A 305 11.80 5.53 -11.41
C ALA A 305 11.44 6.64 -12.39
N THR A 306 10.48 6.36 -13.24
CA THR A 306 9.80 7.31 -14.12
C THR A 306 8.34 7.38 -13.69
N VAL A 307 7.83 8.57 -13.46
CA VAL A 307 6.43 8.81 -13.10
C VAL A 307 5.90 9.95 -13.95
N ASP A 308 4.73 9.79 -14.49
CA ASP A 308 3.94 10.85 -15.12
C ASP A 308 2.56 10.83 -14.43
N PHE A 309 2.31 11.82 -13.57
CA PHE A 309 1.07 11.96 -12.80
C PHE A 309 0.35 13.25 -13.21
N GLY A 310 -0.92 13.16 -13.57
CA GLY A 310 -1.72 14.31 -13.96
C GLY A 310 -3.17 14.20 -13.52
N GLY A 311 -3.70 15.27 -12.92
CA GLY A 311 -5.08 15.34 -12.44
C GLY A 311 -5.21 15.90 -11.03
N THR A 312 -6.37 15.74 -10.41
CA THR A 312 -6.57 15.98 -8.97
C THR A 312 -6.26 14.70 -8.20
N ILE A 313 -6.22 14.72 -6.87
CA ILE A 313 -6.05 13.49 -6.07
C ILE A 313 -7.27 12.57 -6.24
N ASN A 314 -8.46 13.14 -6.41
CA ASN A 314 -9.70 12.38 -6.57
C ASN A 314 -9.92 11.87 -8.01
N ASP A 315 -9.31 12.52 -9.01
CA ASP A 315 -9.42 12.18 -10.43
C ASP A 315 -8.07 12.38 -11.13
N PHE A 316 -7.34 11.28 -11.34
CA PHE A 316 -5.98 11.33 -11.86
C PHE A 316 -5.65 10.23 -12.85
N LYS A 317 -4.58 10.47 -13.60
CA LYS A 317 -3.88 9.47 -14.40
C LYS A 317 -2.43 9.39 -13.93
N VAL A 318 -1.91 8.17 -13.90
CA VAL A 318 -0.52 7.92 -13.56
C VAL A 318 0.07 6.87 -14.47
N LYS A 319 1.29 7.13 -14.95
CA LYS A 319 2.16 6.14 -15.58
C LYS A 319 3.40 5.99 -14.72
N LEU A 320 3.74 4.75 -14.42
CA LEU A 320 4.86 4.42 -13.54
C LEU A 320 5.71 3.33 -14.18
N ALA A 321 7.03 3.53 -14.20
CA ALA A 321 7.98 2.47 -14.49
C ALA A 321 9.16 2.57 -13.52
N LEU A 322 9.54 1.45 -12.89
CA LEU A 322 10.64 1.42 -11.94
C LEU A 322 11.24 0.03 -11.77
N LEU A 323 12.45 0.00 -11.23
CA LEU A 323 13.14 -1.19 -10.76
C LEU A 323 13.17 -1.19 -9.23
N VAL A 324 12.89 -2.32 -8.62
CA VAL A 324 12.97 -2.51 -7.16
C VAL A 324 14.30 -3.15 -6.81
N GLY A 325 15.00 -2.57 -5.84
CA GLY A 325 16.29 -3.07 -5.36
C GLY A 325 17.35 -3.15 -6.46
N ASP A 326 18.13 -4.22 -6.47
CA ASP A 326 19.11 -4.54 -7.52
C ASP A 326 18.49 -5.43 -8.62
N ARG A 327 17.35 -5.00 -9.17
CA ARG A 327 16.50 -5.71 -10.13
C ARG A 327 15.76 -6.92 -9.53
N GLU A 328 15.37 -6.82 -8.28
CA GLU A 328 14.52 -7.82 -7.60
C GLU A 328 13.12 -7.85 -8.22
N ALA A 329 12.64 -6.69 -8.69
CA ALA A 329 11.48 -6.61 -9.57
C ALA A 329 11.59 -5.45 -10.56
N GLU A 330 10.84 -5.57 -11.66
CA GLU A 330 10.57 -4.52 -12.63
C GLU A 330 9.06 -4.30 -12.67
N ILE A 331 8.62 -3.05 -12.49
CA ILE A 331 7.20 -2.67 -12.42
C ILE A 331 6.90 -1.63 -13.48
N GLY A 332 5.88 -1.87 -14.28
CA GLY A 332 5.26 -0.93 -15.20
C GLY A 332 3.76 -0.90 -14.96
N LEU A 333 3.22 0.28 -14.77
CA LEU A 333 1.81 0.52 -14.47
C LEU A 333 1.31 1.76 -15.20
N ASP A 334 0.18 1.65 -15.86
CA ASP A 334 -0.64 2.75 -16.37
C ASP A 334 -1.99 2.69 -15.64
N ALA A 335 -2.41 3.79 -15.01
CA ALA A 335 -3.68 3.81 -14.32
C ALA A 335 -4.40 5.15 -14.49
N ALA A 336 -5.71 5.09 -14.59
CA ALA A 336 -6.62 6.23 -14.53
C ALA A 336 -7.69 5.93 -13.48
N LEU A 337 -7.82 6.79 -12.48
CA LEU A 337 -8.77 6.62 -11.39
C LEU A 337 -9.60 7.90 -11.23
N ALA A 338 -10.88 7.74 -10.96
CA ALA A 338 -11.77 8.85 -10.64
C ALA A 338 -12.71 8.50 -9.48
N ASN A 339 -13.10 9.51 -8.72
CA ASN A 339 -13.90 9.41 -7.49
C ASN A 339 -13.28 8.47 -6.44
N VAL A 340 -11.94 8.53 -6.25
CA VAL A 340 -11.24 7.61 -5.34
C VAL A 340 -11.62 7.80 -3.87
N THR A 341 -12.14 8.95 -3.50
CA THR A 341 -12.65 9.26 -2.16
C THR A 341 -14.03 8.67 -1.90
N ASP A 342 -14.79 8.35 -2.95
CA ASP A 342 -16.07 7.65 -2.89
C ASP A 342 -15.96 6.27 -3.55
N ILE A 343 -15.49 5.29 -2.80
CA ILE A 343 -15.23 3.93 -3.29
C ILE A 343 -16.48 3.32 -3.96
N GLY A 344 -17.69 3.66 -3.51
CA GLY A 344 -18.94 3.15 -4.06
C GLY A 344 -19.17 3.59 -5.51
N ASN A 345 -18.67 4.76 -5.89
CA ASN A 345 -18.79 5.34 -7.22
C ASN A 345 -17.46 5.47 -7.96
N ALA A 346 -16.38 4.95 -7.39
CA ALA A 346 -15.07 5.03 -8.00
C ALA A 346 -15.04 4.31 -9.36
N THR A 347 -14.35 4.92 -10.30
CA THR A 347 -14.04 4.33 -11.60
C THR A 347 -12.54 4.17 -11.75
N PHE A 348 -12.14 3.12 -12.42
CA PHE A 348 -10.72 2.84 -12.65
C PHE A 348 -10.48 2.19 -14.00
N ASP A 349 -9.31 2.47 -14.54
CA ASP A 349 -8.69 1.78 -15.67
C ASP A 349 -7.22 1.56 -15.31
N ILE A 350 -6.87 0.34 -15.00
CA ILE A 350 -5.56 -0.06 -14.48
C ILE A 350 -4.96 -1.08 -15.45
N ASP A 351 -3.77 -0.80 -15.96
CA ASP A 351 -2.99 -1.70 -16.79
C ASP A 351 -1.60 -1.93 -16.15
N ILE A 352 -1.41 -3.09 -15.53
CA ILE A 352 -0.08 -3.55 -15.13
C ILE A 352 0.59 -4.08 -16.40
N THR A 353 1.29 -3.19 -17.08
CA THR A 353 1.94 -3.49 -18.36
C THR A 353 3.10 -4.46 -18.19
N ARG A 354 3.73 -4.45 -17.02
CA ARG A 354 4.85 -5.32 -16.69
C ARG A 354 5.06 -5.44 -15.19
N LEU A 355 5.06 -6.65 -14.69
CA LEU A 355 5.58 -6.97 -13.36
C LEU A 355 6.45 -8.22 -13.51
N VAL A 356 7.76 -8.07 -13.40
CA VAL A 356 8.72 -9.18 -13.48
C VAL A 356 9.44 -9.26 -12.13
N SER A 357 9.48 -10.44 -11.55
CA SER A 357 10.19 -10.68 -10.28
C SER A 357 10.58 -12.14 -10.12
N SER A 358 11.44 -12.43 -9.17
CA SER A 358 11.63 -13.77 -8.64
C SER A 358 10.70 -13.98 -7.43
N GLY A 359 10.42 -15.22 -7.09
CA GLY A 359 9.63 -15.54 -5.90
C GLY A 359 10.23 -14.96 -4.61
N SER A 360 11.56 -14.95 -4.48
CA SER A 360 12.27 -14.31 -3.36
C SER A 360 12.21 -12.79 -3.41
N GLY A 361 12.08 -12.20 -4.60
CA GLY A 361 11.89 -10.75 -4.77
C GLY A 361 10.52 -10.29 -4.25
N VAL A 362 9.48 -11.08 -4.51
CA VAL A 362 8.12 -10.79 -3.98
C VAL A 362 8.09 -10.78 -2.46
N ASP A 363 8.75 -11.74 -1.82
CA ASP A 363 8.78 -11.82 -0.35
C ASP A 363 9.41 -10.56 0.26
N LYS A 364 10.52 -10.09 -0.30
CA LYS A 364 11.16 -8.83 0.11
C LYS A 364 10.28 -7.60 -0.11
N ILE A 365 9.61 -7.53 -1.27
CA ILE A 365 8.72 -6.40 -1.60
C ILE A 365 7.49 -6.41 -0.69
N ALA A 366 6.86 -7.57 -0.53
CA ALA A 366 5.70 -7.72 0.34
C ALA A 366 6.04 -7.41 1.80
N GLY A 367 7.17 -7.91 2.30
CA GLY A 367 7.65 -7.62 3.66
C GLY A 367 7.94 -6.14 3.92
N ALA A 368 8.38 -5.40 2.88
CA ALA A 368 8.69 -3.98 3.01
C ALA A 368 7.48 -3.04 2.80
N LEU A 369 6.51 -3.45 1.97
CA LEU A 369 5.36 -2.59 1.62
C LEU A 369 4.07 -3.01 2.32
N LEU A 370 3.92 -4.29 2.68
CA LEU A 370 2.70 -4.90 3.19
C LEU A 370 3.03 -5.95 4.27
N PRO A 371 3.66 -5.58 5.40
CA PRO A 371 4.24 -6.53 6.34
C PRO A 371 3.25 -7.56 6.91
N ASP A 372 1.95 -7.27 6.96
CA ASP A 372 0.93 -8.13 7.56
C ASP A 372 -0.01 -8.82 6.55
N SER A 373 0.22 -8.66 5.22
CA SER A 373 -0.79 -9.02 4.22
C SER A 373 -0.55 -10.34 3.50
N LEU A 374 0.66 -10.92 3.54
CA LEU A 374 0.96 -12.19 2.86
C LEU A 374 1.11 -13.33 3.87
N PRO A 375 0.18 -14.30 3.91
CA PRO A 375 0.35 -15.49 4.73
C PRO A 375 1.65 -16.22 4.34
N ARG A 376 2.41 -16.68 5.34
CA ARG A 376 3.70 -17.35 5.14
C ARG A 376 3.64 -18.49 4.12
N GLN A 377 2.58 -19.28 4.16
CA GLN A 377 2.38 -20.38 3.21
C GLN A 377 2.27 -19.89 1.76
N THR A 378 1.57 -18.77 1.54
CA THR A 378 1.45 -18.14 0.21
C THR A 378 2.80 -17.61 -0.28
N ALA A 379 3.57 -16.96 0.58
CA ALA A 379 4.91 -16.49 0.24
C ALA A 379 5.85 -17.65 -0.16
N GLU A 380 5.80 -18.76 0.56
CA GLU A 380 6.56 -19.99 0.22
C GLU A 380 6.13 -20.59 -1.12
N MET A 381 4.84 -20.61 -1.44
CA MET A 381 4.32 -21.09 -2.73
C MET A 381 4.83 -20.21 -3.89
N ILE A 382 4.76 -18.88 -3.72
CA ILE A 382 5.27 -17.92 -4.70
C ILE A 382 6.79 -18.10 -4.89
N ALA A 383 7.54 -18.27 -3.80
CA ALA A 383 8.99 -18.50 -3.87
C ALA A 383 9.34 -19.76 -4.67
N ARG A 384 8.58 -20.86 -4.49
CA ARG A 384 8.76 -22.11 -5.24
C ARG A 384 8.33 -22.00 -6.70
N ALA A 385 7.40 -21.09 -7.03
CA ALA A 385 6.99 -20.87 -8.41
C ALA A 385 8.14 -20.38 -9.31
N GLY A 386 9.18 -19.77 -8.71
CA GLY A 386 10.38 -19.30 -9.40
C GLY A 386 10.26 -17.90 -9.95
N ASN A 387 10.96 -17.60 -11.05
CA ASN A 387 10.83 -16.31 -11.71
C ASN A 387 9.49 -16.23 -12.41
N PHE A 388 8.90 -15.05 -12.41
CA PHE A 388 7.63 -14.85 -13.09
C PHE A 388 7.53 -13.48 -13.76
N SER A 389 6.65 -13.42 -14.73
CA SER A 389 6.15 -12.18 -15.32
C SER A 389 4.63 -12.16 -15.25
N LEU A 390 4.09 -11.02 -14.84
CA LEU A 390 2.65 -10.80 -14.72
C LEU A 390 2.26 -9.56 -15.52
N THR A 391 1.17 -9.67 -16.26
CA THR A 391 0.42 -8.55 -16.82
C THR A 391 -1.01 -8.64 -16.33
N ALA A 392 -1.63 -7.50 -16.04
CA ALA A 392 -3.02 -7.47 -15.60
C ALA A 392 -3.71 -6.20 -16.07
N LYS A 393 -4.99 -6.31 -16.41
CA LYS A 393 -5.87 -5.20 -16.75
C LYS A 393 -7.12 -5.29 -15.90
N ALA A 394 -7.55 -4.14 -15.38
CA ALA A 394 -8.82 -4.05 -14.70
C ALA A 394 -9.47 -2.70 -15.02
N SER A 395 -10.71 -2.70 -15.45
CA SER A 395 -11.40 -1.47 -15.80
C SER A 395 -12.89 -1.53 -15.49
N GLY A 396 -13.46 -0.38 -15.20
CA GLY A 396 -14.89 -0.24 -14.90
C GLY A 396 -15.16 0.64 -13.70
N ARG A 397 -16.26 0.35 -13.03
CA ARG A 397 -16.64 0.94 -11.73
C ARG A 397 -16.50 -0.12 -10.66
N THR A 398 -16.31 0.30 -9.42
CA THR A 398 -16.32 -0.65 -8.28
C THR A 398 -17.58 -1.52 -8.23
N THR A 399 -18.72 -1.00 -8.69
CA THR A 399 -19.98 -1.75 -8.78
C THR A 399 -20.11 -2.66 -10.00
N ALA A 400 -19.26 -2.49 -11.02
CA ALA A 400 -19.24 -3.33 -12.22
C ALA A 400 -17.92 -3.15 -12.96
N PHE A 401 -17.03 -4.12 -12.87
CA PHE A 401 -15.71 -4.10 -13.51
C PHE A 401 -15.36 -5.42 -14.19
N GLY A 402 -14.48 -5.32 -15.17
CA GLY A 402 -13.81 -6.44 -15.79
C GLY A 402 -12.34 -6.49 -15.37
N ALA A 403 -11.77 -7.70 -15.25
CA ALA A 403 -10.36 -7.89 -14.98
C ALA A 403 -9.80 -9.06 -15.78
N GLU A 404 -8.56 -8.92 -16.23
CA GLU A 404 -7.76 -9.94 -16.90
C GLU A 404 -6.37 -9.97 -16.27
N LEU A 405 -5.83 -11.15 -16.05
CA LEU A 405 -4.50 -11.36 -15.51
C LEU A 405 -3.83 -12.51 -16.25
N SER A 406 -2.57 -12.34 -16.61
CA SER A 406 -1.72 -13.38 -17.16
C SER A 406 -0.42 -13.47 -16.37
N LEU A 407 -0.21 -14.60 -15.74
CA LEU A 407 0.98 -14.95 -14.96
C LEU A 407 1.75 -16.06 -15.67
N HIS A 408 2.99 -15.78 -16.06
CA HIS A 408 3.94 -16.74 -16.59
C HIS A 408 5.05 -16.94 -15.56
N ALA A 409 5.20 -18.13 -15.03
CA ALA A 409 6.22 -18.48 -14.06
C ALA A 409 7.07 -19.66 -14.55
N ASP A 410 8.22 -19.88 -13.92
CA ASP A 410 9.03 -21.09 -14.18
C ASP A 410 8.22 -22.37 -13.92
N ALA A 411 7.27 -22.30 -12.97
CA ALA A 411 6.38 -23.41 -12.64
C ALA A 411 5.24 -23.61 -13.64
N GLY A 412 4.97 -22.69 -14.57
CA GLY A 412 3.87 -22.76 -15.54
C GLY A 412 3.13 -21.45 -15.73
N THR A 413 2.00 -21.51 -16.42
CA THR A 413 1.20 -20.33 -16.77
C THR A 413 -0.19 -20.40 -16.15
N VAL A 414 -0.67 -19.27 -15.62
CA VAL A 414 -2.04 -19.09 -15.14
C VAL A 414 -2.63 -17.84 -15.76
N THR A 415 -3.82 -17.95 -16.34
CA THR A 415 -4.60 -16.78 -16.77
C THR A 415 -5.92 -16.71 -16.02
N VAL A 416 -6.31 -15.52 -15.66
CA VAL A 416 -7.59 -15.24 -15.00
C VAL A 416 -8.29 -14.15 -15.79
N SER A 417 -9.55 -14.34 -16.10
CA SER A 417 -10.40 -13.30 -16.66
C SER A 417 -11.76 -13.32 -15.96
N GLY A 418 -12.41 -12.18 -15.86
CA GLY A 418 -13.69 -12.17 -15.19
C GLY A 418 -14.30 -10.79 -15.05
N HIS A 419 -15.47 -10.78 -14.44
CA HIS A 419 -16.23 -9.59 -14.11
C HIS A 419 -16.61 -9.62 -12.64
N GLY A 420 -16.74 -8.46 -12.02
CA GLY A 420 -17.13 -8.36 -10.62
C GLY A 420 -17.84 -7.05 -10.32
N GLY A 421 -18.48 -6.98 -9.16
CA GLY A 421 -19.12 -5.75 -8.69
C GLY A 421 -19.26 -5.77 -7.17
N MET A 422 -18.82 -4.68 -6.51
CA MET A 422 -18.97 -4.47 -5.07
C MET A 422 -20.20 -3.60 -4.82
N HIS A 423 -21.17 -4.08 -4.06
CA HIS A 423 -22.44 -3.40 -3.81
C HIS A 423 -22.59 -2.98 -2.34
N GLY A 424 -21.46 -2.64 -1.69
CA GLY A 424 -21.40 -2.23 -0.30
C GLY A 424 -21.92 -3.33 0.64
N GLU A 425 -22.94 -3.02 1.42
CA GLU A 425 -23.55 -3.99 2.36
C GLU A 425 -24.25 -5.16 1.67
N ALA A 426 -24.69 -4.99 0.42
CA ALA A 426 -25.32 -6.08 -0.34
C ALA A 426 -24.34 -7.17 -0.75
N GLY A 427 -23.02 -6.87 -0.76
CA GLY A 427 -21.99 -7.87 -1.04
C GLY A 427 -21.27 -7.66 -2.38
N THR A 428 -20.64 -8.72 -2.86
CA THR A 428 -19.82 -8.73 -4.07
C THR A 428 -20.27 -9.84 -5.01
N ASP A 429 -20.56 -9.48 -6.26
CA ASP A 429 -20.80 -10.43 -7.34
C ASP A 429 -19.49 -10.71 -8.08
N PHE A 430 -19.31 -11.94 -8.56
CA PHE A 430 -18.17 -12.32 -9.38
C PHE A 430 -18.52 -13.38 -10.41
N ASP A 431 -17.84 -13.28 -11.55
CA ASP A 431 -17.77 -14.30 -12.59
C ASP A 431 -16.30 -14.40 -13.02
N ALA A 432 -15.68 -15.55 -12.84
CA ALA A 432 -14.27 -15.75 -13.08
C ALA A 432 -14.00 -17.01 -13.93
N HIS A 433 -13.10 -16.87 -14.87
CA HIS A 433 -12.54 -17.95 -15.68
C HIS A 433 -11.04 -18.03 -15.44
N VAL A 434 -10.58 -19.18 -14.97
CA VAL A 434 -9.18 -19.44 -14.65
C VAL A 434 -8.68 -20.58 -15.53
N THR A 435 -7.60 -20.34 -16.27
CA THR A 435 -6.90 -21.40 -17.00
C THR A 435 -5.51 -21.62 -16.42
N VAL A 436 -5.16 -22.87 -16.21
CA VAL A 436 -3.88 -23.35 -15.71
C VAL A 436 -3.23 -24.16 -16.81
N ASN A 437 -2.04 -23.79 -17.25
CA ASN A 437 -1.35 -24.47 -18.34
C ASN A 437 0.04 -24.93 -17.91
N GLY A 438 0.16 -26.23 -17.71
CA GLY A 438 1.41 -26.91 -17.39
C GLY A 438 2.05 -26.49 -16.07
N VAL A 439 1.24 -26.07 -15.09
CA VAL A 439 1.74 -25.68 -13.77
C VAL A 439 2.23 -26.92 -13.01
N ASP A 440 3.48 -26.91 -12.61
CA ASP A 440 4.09 -27.89 -11.72
C ASP A 440 3.57 -27.69 -10.28
N ALA A 441 2.45 -28.33 -9.99
CA ALA A 441 1.78 -28.23 -8.69
C ALA A 441 2.65 -28.82 -7.56
N GLY A 442 3.46 -29.82 -7.84
CA GLY A 442 4.39 -30.41 -6.88
C GLY A 442 5.43 -29.39 -6.42
N ARG A 443 6.08 -28.75 -7.38
CA ARG A 443 7.03 -27.68 -7.10
C ARG A 443 6.40 -26.53 -6.29
N VAL A 444 5.23 -26.05 -6.70
CA VAL A 444 4.56 -24.92 -6.04
C VAL A 444 4.13 -25.26 -4.62
N THR A 445 3.50 -26.43 -4.41
CA THR A 445 2.98 -26.83 -3.09
C THR A 445 4.04 -27.49 -2.20
N GLY A 446 5.13 -28.00 -2.77
CA GLY A 446 6.13 -28.80 -2.07
C GLY A 446 5.67 -30.23 -1.80
N ASN A 447 4.73 -30.76 -2.61
CA ASN A 447 4.22 -32.13 -2.49
C ASN A 447 4.69 -32.98 -3.68
N ASP A 448 5.64 -33.86 -3.45
CA ASP A 448 6.27 -34.72 -4.50
C ASP A 448 5.30 -35.68 -5.18
N LEU A 449 4.11 -35.89 -4.63
CA LEU A 449 3.07 -36.71 -5.28
C LEU A 449 2.38 -35.97 -6.42
N LEU A 450 2.40 -34.64 -6.42
CA LEU A 450 1.83 -33.82 -7.48
C LEU A 450 2.86 -33.54 -8.57
N GLY A 451 2.42 -33.46 -9.80
CA GLY A 451 3.22 -33.04 -10.93
C GLY A 451 2.53 -31.91 -11.71
N LYS A 452 2.63 -31.96 -13.03
CA LYS A 452 2.07 -30.91 -13.89
C LYS A 452 0.54 -31.03 -13.99
N VAL A 453 -0.10 -29.85 -14.04
CA VAL A 453 -1.56 -29.72 -14.15
C VAL A 453 -1.92 -28.80 -15.31
N ILE A 454 -2.90 -29.20 -16.10
CA ILE A 454 -3.63 -28.37 -17.05
C ILE A 454 -5.09 -28.37 -16.58
N ALA A 455 -5.67 -27.19 -16.41
CA ALA A 455 -7.04 -27.06 -15.91
C ALA A 455 -7.72 -25.82 -16.49
N ASP A 456 -9.03 -25.90 -16.65
CA ASP A 456 -9.94 -24.82 -17.02
C ASP A 456 -11.06 -24.77 -15.97
N MET A 457 -11.21 -23.65 -15.29
CA MET A 457 -12.17 -23.45 -14.20
C MET A 457 -13.03 -22.22 -14.47
N LYS A 458 -14.33 -22.37 -14.32
CA LYS A 458 -15.29 -21.27 -14.32
C LYS A 458 -16.04 -21.25 -13.02
N ALA A 459 -16.18 -20.07 -12.42
CA ALA A 459 -16.91 -19.87 -11.18
C ALA A 459 -17.67 -18.55 -11.22
N GLN A 460 -18.94 -18.57 -10.83
CA GLN A 460 -19.76 -17.38 -10.68
C GLN A 460 -20.47 -17.42 -9.35
N GLY A 461 -20.65 -16.28 -8.72
CA GLY A 461 -21.27 -16.28 -7.41
C GLY A 461 -21.47 -14.90 -6.82
N HIS A 462 -21.99 -14.94 -5.60
CA HIS A 462 -22.22 -13.78 -4.74
C HIS A 462 -21.70 -14.06 -3.33
N ALA A 463 -21.01 -13.08 -2.74
CA ALA A 463 -20.56 -13.13 -1.36
C ALA A 463 -21.08 -11.89 -0.61
N GLY A 464 -21.91 -12.06 0.37
CA GLY A 464 -22.54 -10.98 1.13
C GLY A 464 -22.88 -11.36 2.56
N LYS A 465 -23.67 -10.54 3.25
CA LYS A 465 -24.12 -10.78 4.64
C LYS A 465 -24.92 -12.08 4.78
N GLU A 466 -25.60 -12.51 3.73
CA GLU A 466 -26.36 -13.78 3.70
C GLU A 466 -25.46 -15.01 3.49
N GLY A 467 -24.17 -14.80 3.30
CA GLY A 467 -23.17 -15.82 3.07
C GLY A 467 -22.68 -15.89 1.63
N LEU A 468 -22.01 -17.00 1.32
CA LEU A 468 -21.47 -17.29 -0.01
C LEU A 468 -22.49 -18.10 -0.82
N SER A 469 -22.72 -17.68 -2.07
CA SER A 469 -23.38 -18.48 -3.11
C SER A 469 -22.42 -18.60 -4.29
N VAL A 470 -22.11 -19.81 -4.74
CA VAL A 470 -21.19 -20.04 -5.87
C VAL A 470 -21.65 -21.23 -6.71
N ASN A 471 -21.54 -21.09 -8.02
CA ASN A 471 -21.65 -22.17 -9.00
C ASN A 471 -20.33 -22.24 -9.77
N GLY A 472 -19.83 -23.44 -10.01
CA GLY A 472 -18.57 -23.61 -10.71
C GLY A 472 -18.48 -24.89 -11.52
N SER A 473 -17.57 -24.88 -12.47
CA SER A 473 -17.16 -26.04 -13.26
C SER A 473 -15.64 -26.07 -13.40
N LEU A 474 -15.08 -27.26 -13.42
CA LEU A 474 -13.67 -27.52 -13.58
C LEU A 474 -13.49 -28.63 -14.62
N PHE A 475 -12.67 -28.38 -15.62
CA PHE A 475 -12.18 -29.38 -16.55
C PHE A 475 -10.68 -29.51 -16.41
N VAL A 476 -10.19 -30.72 -16.21
CA VAL A 476 -8.77 -31.05 -16.07
C VAL A 476 -8.41 -32.02 -17.20
N PRO A 477 -7.92 -31.50 -18.35
CA PRO A 477 -7.44 -32.34 -19.44
C PRO A 477 -6.30 -33.25 -19.01
N MET A 478 -5.45 -32.77 -18.08
CA MET A 478 -4.27 -33.49 -17.63
C MET A 478 -3.89 -33.08 -16.20
N ALA A 479 -3.64 -34.08 -15.34
CA ALA A 479 -3.04 -33.86 -14.02
C ALA A 479 -2.13 -35.03 -13.67
N GLU A 480 -0.90 -34.76 -13.28
CA GLU A 480 0.04 -35.78 -12.79
C GLU A 480 -0.10 -35.93 -11.27
N PHE A 481 -0.36 -37.13 -10.81
CA PHE A 481 -0.43 -37.47 -9.40
C PHE A 481 0.11 -38.88 -9.16
N ASN A 482 0.95 -39.04 -8.14
CA ASN A 482 1.56 -40.31 -7.75
C ASN A 482 2.24 -41.07 -8.93
N GLY A 483 2.88 -40.32 -9.85
CA GLY A 483 3.57 -40.87 -11.01
C GLY A 483 2.65 -41.38 -12.13
N TYR A 484 1.36 -41.09 -12.08
CA TYR A 484 0.40 -41.35 -13.15
C TYR A 484 -0.18 -40.04 -13.69
N THR A 485 -0.42 -39.98 -15.00
CA THR A 485 -1.03 -38.83 -15.66
C THR A 485 -2.52 -39.09 -15.88
N TYR A 486 -3.34 -38.50 -15.05
CA TYR A 486 -4.79 -38.53 -15.15
C TYR A 486 -5.26 -37.65 -16.29
N SER A 487 -6.32 -38.04 -16.96
CA SER A 487 -6.89 -37.30 -18.07
C SER A 487 -8.41 -37.16 -17.96
N GLN A 488 -8.95 -36.11 -18.60
CA GLN A 488 -10.39 -35.89 -18.77
C GLN A 488 -11.18 -35.95 -17.44
N LEU A 489 -10.68 -35.27 -16.40
CA LEU A 489 -11.44 -35.08 -15.17
C LEU A 489 -12.34 -33.87 -15.32
N MET A 490 -13.60 -33.98 -14.93
CA MET A 490 -14.59 -32.93 -14.93
C MET A 490 -15.26 -32.85 -13.57
N ALA A 491 -15.45 -31.63 -13.07
CA ALA A 491 -16.22 -31.39 -11.87
C ALA A 491 -17.16 -30.22 -12.11
N SER A 492 -18.34 -30.26 -11.51
CA SER A 492 -19.25 -29.13 -11.42
C SER A 492 -19.95 -29.15 -10.08
N GLY A 493 -20.25 -27.97 -9.54
CA GLY A 493 -20.88 -27.91 -8.24
C GLY A 493 -21.48 -26.54 -7.94
N SER A 494 -22.26 -26.53 -6.87
CA SER A 494 -22.84 -25.31 -6.34
C SER A 494 -22.77 -25.31 -4.82
N TYR A 495 -22.66 -24.12 -4.26
CA TYR A 495 -22.78 -23.89 -2.82
C TYR A 495 -23.66 -22.68 -2.59
N ALA A 496 -24.73 -22.80 -1.83
CA ALA A 496 -25.60 -21.70 -1.44
C ALA A 496 -26.36 -22.06 -0.15
N GLY A 497 -26.60 -21.11 0.73
CA GLY A 497 -27.38 -21.31 1.95
C GLY A 497 -26.81 -22.42 2.85
N LYS A 498 -25.48 -22.57 2.88
CA LYS A 498 -24.78 -23.66 3.59
C LYS A 498 -25.12 -25.07 3.05
N GLN A 499 -25.55 -25.17 1.82
CA GLN A 499 -25.72 -26.44 1.11
C GLN A 499 -24.80 -26.50 -0.09
N ALA A 500 -24.18 -27.65 -0.32
CA ALA A 500 -23.31 -27.93 -1.45
C ALA A 500 -23.87 -29.08 -2.30
N MET A 501 -23.71 -28.96 -3.61
CA MET A 501 -23.88 -30.06 -4.57
C MET A 501 -22.60 -30.18 -5.38
N LEU A 502 -22.20 -31.42 -5.65
CA LEU A 502 -20.98 -31.72 -6.40
C LEU A 502 -21.22 -32.90 -7.35
N ASN A 503 -20.81 -32.71 -8.59
CA ASN A 503 -20.73 -33.78 -9.60
C ASN A 503 -19.28 -33.87 -10.07
N VAL A 504 -18.68 -35.04 -10.04
CA VAL A 504 -17.34 -35.31 -10.56
C VAL A 504 -17.38 -36.51 -11.47
N MET A 505 -16.69 -36.40 -12.58
CA MET A 505 -16.59 -37.50 -13.54
C MET A 505 -15.14 -37.61 -14.05
N SER A 506 -14.70 -38.84 -14.24
CA SER A 506 -13.44 -39.15 -14.91
C SER A 506 -13.71 -39.93 -16.18
N GLY A 507 -13.13 -39.44 -17.29
CA GLY A 507 -13.03 -40.11 -18.56
C GLY A 507 -11.70 -40.84 -18.78
N ASP A 508 -10.83 -40.89 -17.76
CA ASP A 508 -9.52 -41.53 -17.84
C ASP A 508 -9.65 -43.03 -18.04
N PRO A 509 -8.95 -43.64 -19.03
CA PRO A 509 -9.08 -45.06 -19.31
C PRO A 509 -8.71 -46.00 -18.16
N LYS A 510 -7.89 -45.53 -17.22
CA LYS A 510 -7.45 -46.29 -16.05
C LYS A 510 -8.25 -45.97 -14.79
N LEU A 511 -9.03 -44.85 -14.80
CA LEU A 511 -9.86 -44.44 -13.67
C LEU A 511 -11.20 -43.87 -14.18
N LEU A 512 -12.15 -44.74 -14.46
CA LEU A 512 -13.49 -44.37 -14.93
C LEU A 512 -14.47 -44.32 -13.74
N PHE A 513 -14.93 -43.15 -13.36
CA PHE A 513 -15.92 -43.01 -12.30
C PHE A 513 -16.86 -41.81 -12.51
N THR A 514 -17.96 -41.86 -11.79
CA THR A 514 -18.84 -40.68 -11.57
C THR A 514 -19.15 -40.58 -10.09
N VAL A 515 -19.14 -39.37 -9.55
CA VAL A 515 -19.55 -39.00 -8.19
C VAL A 515 -20.66 -37.99 -8.29
N ASN A 516 -21.78 -38.21 -7.63
CA ASN A 516 -22.83 -37.25 -7.40
C ASN A 516 -22.99 -37.12 -5.89
N GLY A 517 -22.94 -35.90 -5.37
CA GLY A 517 -23.03 -35.70 -3.93
C GLY A 517 -23.70 -34.40 -3.56
N SER A 518 -24.30 -34.39 -2.40
CA SER A 518 -24.77 -33.19 -1.71
C SER A 518 -24.36 -33.19 -0.26
N ALA A 519 -24.18 -31.99 0.30
CA ALA A 519 -23.88 -31.82 1.71
C ALA A 519 -24.68 -30.63 2.27
N ASP A 520 -25.17 -30.77 3.49
CA ASP A 520 -25.91 -29.75 4.21
C ASP A 520 -25.17 -29.36 5.50
N PHE A 521 -24.66 -28.15 5.55
CA PHE A 521 -23.86 -27.59 6.65
C PHE A 521 -24.68 -26.65 7.55
N ARG A 522 -26.01 -26.65 7.47
CA ARG A 522 -26.87 -25.80 8.30
C ARG A 522 -26.83 -26.20 9.77
N ASN A 523 -26.58 -27.47 10.04
CA ASN A 523 -26.43 -28.01 11.38
C ASN A 523 -24.95 -28.13 11.77
N ALA A 524 -24.69 -28.21 13.09
CA ALA A 524 -23.32 -28.40 13.62
C ALA A 524 -22.68 -29.70 13.12
N VAL A 525 -23.48 -30.74 12.89
CA VAL A 525 -23.08 -32.00 12.25
C VAL A 525 -23.64 -31.98 10.82
N PRO A 526 -22.79 -31.94 9.78
CA PRO A 526 -23.25 -31.90 8.39
C PRO A 526 -23.92 -33.22 8.00
N ALA A 527 -24.97 -33.08 7.18
CA ALA A 527 -25.59 -34.22 6.50
C ALA A 527 -25.07 -34.33 5.07
N TYR A 528 -24.99 -35.54 4.55
CA TYR A 528 -24.52 -35.81 3.19
C TYR A 528 -25.31 -36.94 2.53
N ASP A 529 -25.44 -36.83 1.20
CA ASP A 529 -25.90 -37.89 0.32
C ASP A 529 -24.91 -37.95 -0.85
N ALA A 530 -24.33 -39.12 -1.11
CA ALA A 530 -23.35 -39.30 -2.17
C ALA A 530 -23.52 -40.66 -2.87
N GLU A 531 -23.41 -40.64 -4.20
CA GLU A 531 -23.35 -41.85 -5.03
C GLU A 531 -22.07 -41.83 -5.85
N ILE A 532 -21.26 -42.88 -5.72
CA ILE A 532 -20.04 -43.08 -6.48
C ILE A 532 -20.26 -44.31 -7.36
N ASN A 533 -20.11 -44.16 -8.65
CA ASN A 533 -20.11 -45.29 -9.59
C ASN A 533 -18.71 -45.47 -10.19
N LEU A 534 -17.93 -46.37 -9.63
CA LEU A 534 -16.60 -46.73 -10.09
C LEU A 534 -16.70 -47.83 -11.14
N ARG A 535 -16.64 -47.45 -12.41
CA ARG A 535 -16.68 -48.42 -13.49
C ARG A 535 -15.36 -49.17 -13.65
N ARG A 536 -14.24 -48.51 -13.38
CA ARG A 536 -12.91 -49.06 -13.43
C ARG A 536 -11.91 -48.20 -12.66
N ALA A 537 -11.11 -48.82 -11.82
CA ALA A 537 -9.85 -48.28 -11.33
C ALA A 537 -8.75 -49.33 -11.49
N ASP A 538 -7.79 -49.08 -12.36
CA ASP A 538 -6.60 -49.93 -12.57
C ASP A 538 -5.54 -49.52 -11.55
N LEU A 539 -5.63 -50.07 -10.35
CA LEU A 539 -4.82 -49.68 -9.19
C LEU A 539 -3.32 -49.91 -9.42
N HIS A 540 -2.94 -50.84 -10.28
CA HIS A 540 -1.54 -51.05 -10.67
C HIS A 540 -1.04 -49.86 -11.51
N SER A 541 -1.76 -49.54 -12.59
CA SER A 541 -1.42 -48.41 -13.46
C SER A 541 -1.43 -47.05 -12.71
N LEU A 542 -2.31 -46.90 -11.72
CA LEU A 542 -2.44 -45.71 -10.88
C LEU A 542 -1.38 -45.64 -9.76
N ASN A 543 -0.45 -46.60 -9.69
CA ASN A 543 0.58 -46.70 -8.65
C ASN A 543 0.04 -46.88 -7.22
N VAL A 544 -1.20 -47.34 -7.05
CA VAL A 544 -1.85 -47.59 -5.74
C VAL A 544 -1.51 -49.01 -5.26
N ASN A 545 -1.63 -50.02 -6.13
CA ASN A 545 -1.20 -51.39 -5.83
C ASN A 545 -0.09 -51.79 -6.81
N ARG A 546 1.16 -51.79 -6.35
CA ARG A 546 2.34 -52.12 -7.14
C ARG A 546 2.73 -53.61 -7.02
N LYS A 547 2.08 -54.36 -6.12
CA LYS A 547 2.40 -55.78 -5.88
C LYS A 547 1.81 -56.67 -6.97
N ASP A 548 0.58 -56.40 -7.37
CA ASP A 548 -0.12 -57.20 -8.38
C ASP A 548 0.05 -56.56 -9.76
N SER A 549 0.43 -57.31 -10.75
CA SER A 549 0.54 -56.85 -12.14
C SER A 549 -0.82 -56.50 -12.77
N ILE A 550 -1.89 -57.05 -12.23
CA ILE A 550 -3.29 -56.73 -12.53
C ILE A 550 -3.97 -56.42 -11.19
N ALA A 551 -4.57 -55.26 -11.07
CA ALA A 551 -5.32 -54.84 -9.87
C ALA A 551 -6.45 -53.89 -10.28
N ILE A 552 -7.59 -54.46 -10.67
CA ILE A 552 -8.72 -53.70 -11.21
C ILE A 552 -9.86 -53.74 -10.20
N LEU A 553 -10.30 -52.55 -9.77
CA LEU A 553 -11.43 -52.37 -8.86
C LEU A 553 -12.60 -51.73 -9.62
N SER A 554 -13.80 -52.22 -9.38
CA SER A 554 -15.05 -51.64 -9.80
C SER A 554 -16.14 -51.80 -8.73
N GLY A 555 -17.17 -51.00 -8.75
CA GLY A 555 -18.28 -51.08 -7.79
C GLY A 555 -19.08 -49.79 -7.69
N ARG A 556 -20.13 -49.82 -6.91
CA ARG A 556 -20.95 -48.66 -6.61
C ARG A 556 -20.98 -48.45 -5.09
N VAL A 557 -20.83 -47.18 -4.68
CA VAL A 557 -20.96 -46.77 -3.31
C VAL A 557 -22.10 -45.76 -3.21
N ARG A 558 -23.03 -45.99 -2.29
CA ARG A 558 -24.04 -45.03 -1.91
C ARG A 558 -23.89 -44.75 -0.43
N ALA A 559 -23.72 -43.48 -0.08
CA ALA A 559 -23.57 -43.02 1.29
C ALA A 559 -24.63 -41.99 1.62
N ASN A 560 -25.42 -42.20 2.64
CA ASN A 560 -26.42 -41.28 3.12
C ASN A 560 -26.33 -41.19 4.64
N GLY A 561 -26.21 -39.99 5.17
CA GLY A 561 -26.08 -39.84 6.61
C GLY A 561 -25.61 -38.45 7.05
N SER A 562 -25.15 -38.42 8.29
CA SER A 562 -24.54 -37.24 8.91
C SER A 562 -23.34 -37.66 9.75
N GLY A 563 -22.38 -36.74 9.92
CA GLY A 563 -21.20 -36.99 10.76
C GLY A 563 -19.96 -36.26 10.23
N THR A 564 -18.97 -36.14 11.10
CA THR A 564 -17.65 -35.57 10.77
C THR A 564 -16.50 -36.52 11.10
N ASN A 565 -16.79 -37.54 11.90
CA ASN A 565 -15.83 -38.56 12.34
C ASN A 565 -16.58 -39.83 12.71
N LEU A 566 -15.87 -40.94 13.02
CA LEU A 566 -16.44 -42.23 13.37
C LEU A 566 -17.35 -42.17 14.60
N ASP A 567 -17.06 -41.29 15.57
CA ASP A 567 -17.82 -41.22 16.83
C ASP A 567 -19.18 -40.53 16.68
N ASN A 568 -19.41 -39.78 15.61
CA ASN A 568 -20.66 -39.06 15.34
C ASN A 568 -21.30 -39.39 13.99
N ILE A 569 -20.78 -40.39 13.26
CA ILE A 569 -21.37 -40.83 12.01
C ILE A 569 -22.70 -41.52 12.23
N ASN A 570 -23.76 -41.04 11.59
CA ASN A 570 -25.10 -41.59 11.61
C ASN A 570 -25.59 -41.72 10.17
N GLY A 571 -25.86 -42.93 9.74
CA GLY A 571 -26.28 -43.19 8.37
C GLY A 571 -25.84 -44.56 7.86
N GLU A 572 -25.91 -44.69 6.56
CA GLU A 572 -25.63 -45.95 5.84
C GLU A 572 -24.67 -45.72 4.69
N ILE A 573 -23.75 -46.68 4.51
CA ILE A 573 -22.86 -46.78 3.33
C ILE A 573 -23.09 -48.12 2.71
N LEU A 574 -23.67 -48.12 1.52
CA LEU A 574 -23.94 -49.33 0.74
C LEU A 574 -22.92 -49.47 -0.38
N LEU A 575 -22.10 -50.48 -0.32
CA LEU A 575 -21.27 -50.93 -1.43
C LEU A 575 -22.04 -52.02 -2.19
N SER A 576 -22.12 -51.90 -3.52
CA SER A 576 -22.82 -52.85 -4.34
C SER A 576 -22.01 -53.17 -5.61
N ASN A 577 -22.12 -54.40 -6.08
CA ASN A 577 -21.42 -54.91 -7.28
C ASN A 577 -19.90 -54.68 -7.21
N LEU A 578 -19.33 -54.83 -6.00
CA LEU A 578 -17.89 -54.67 -5.81
C LEU A 578 -17.17 -55.85 -6.47
N ARG A 579 -16.22 -55.55 -7.35
CA ARG A 579 -15.36 -56.54 -7.98
C ARG A 579 -13.92 -56.10 -7.95
N TYR A 580 -13.07 -56.96 -7.45
CA TYR A 580 -11.63 -56.77 -7.47
C TYR A 580 -11.01 -57.94 -8.24
N THR A 581 -10.31 -57.62 -9.35
CA THR A 581 -9.62 -58.61 -10.18
C THR A 581 -8.12 -58.41 -10.05
N SER A 582 -7.42 -59.38 -9.53
CA SER A 582 -5.95 -59.42 -9.50
C SER A 582 -5.40 -60.40 -10.54
N SER A 583 -4.07 -60.59 -10.57
CA SER A 583 -3.42 -61.58 -11.40
C SER A 583 -3.74 -63.05 -11.01
N THR A 584 -4.17 -63.26 -9.76
CA THR A 584 -4.41 -64.59 -9.17
C THR A 584 -5.87 -64.81 -8.80
N ASP A 585 -6.59 -63.73 -8.46
CA ASP A 585 -7.90 -63.83 -7.85
C ASP A 585 -8.92 -62.88 -8.52
N ASP A 586 -10.18 -63.29 -8.53
CA ASP A 586 -11.34 -62.48 -8.92
C ASP A 586 -12.37 -62.55 -7.79
N VAL A 587 -12.37 -61.51 -6.97
CA VAL A 587 -13.21 -61.41 -5.78
C VAL A 587 -14.41 -60.53 -6.09
N GLN A 588 -15.61 -61.00 -5.74
CA GLN A 588 -16.86 -60.28 -5.94
C GLN A 588 -17.65 -60.22 -4.65
N ALA A 589 -18.26 -59.05 -4.38
CA ALA A 589 -19.22 -58.89 -3.30
C ALA A 589 -20.46 -58.14 -3.85
N ASP A 590 -21.62 -58.83 -3.78
CA ASP A 590 -22.86 -58.27 -4.30
C ASP A 590 -23.29 -57.05 -3.50
N THR A 591 -23.19 -57.13 -2.18
CA THR A 591 -23.62 -56.10 -1.26
C THR A 591 -22.82 -56.12 0.03
N ILE A 592 -22.33 -54.97 0.45
CA ILE A 592 -21.80 -54.72 1.81
C ILE A 592 -22.48 -53.48 2.34
N LEU A 593 -23.21 -53.59 3.41
CA LEU A 593 -23.88 -52.47 4.07
C LEU A 593 -23.18 -52.14 5.39
N PHE A 594 -22.70 -50.92 5.50
CA PHE A 594 -22.24 -50.35 6.76
C PHE A 594 -23.32 -49.43 7.31
N THR A 595 -23.65 -49.60 8.59
CA THR A 595 -24.61 -48.78 9.29
C THR A 595 -23.97 -48.18 10.56
N GLY A 596 -24.02 -46.84 10.68
CA GLY A 596 -23.60 -46.10 11.86
C GLY A 596 -24.81 -45.51 12.61
N ARG A 597 -24.87 -45.68 13.90
CA ARG A 597 -25.86 -45.03 14.78
C ARG A 597 -25.16 -44.63 16.09
N ASN A 598 -24.65 -43.41 16.11
CA ASN A 598 -23.81 -42.92 17.19
C ASN A 598 -24.48 -41.76 17.91
N SER A 599 -24.47 -41.79 19.21
CA SER A 599 -24.83 -40.70 20.12
C SER A 599 -23.67 -40.46 21.10
N ASP A 600 -23.81 -39.50 21.99
CA ASP A 600 -22.77 -39.21 22.99
C ASP A 600 -22.52 -40.42 23.90
N ASP A 601 -23.56 -41.13 24.27
CA ASP A 601 -23.52 -42.24 25.25
C ASP A 601 -23.51 -43.64 24.60
N SER A 602 -23.70 -43.75 23.30
CA SER A 602 -23.80 -45.03 22.61
C SER A 602 -23.22 -44.99 21.22
N LYS A 603 -22.30 -45.88 20.94
CA LYS A 603 -21.66 -46.05 19.63
C LYS A 603 -22.10 -47.40 19.05
N TYR A 604 -22.60 -47.34 17.81
CA TYR A 604 -23.03 -48.52 17.07
C TYR A 604 -22.50 -48.47 15.64
N LEU A 605 -21.72 -49.46 15.26
CA LEU A 605 -21.33 -49.71 13.87
C LEU A 605 -21.69 -51.15 13.52
N ALA A 606 -22.33 -51.34 12.38
CA ALA A 606 -22.60 -52.67 11.83
C ALA A 606 -22.10 -52.75 10.40
N MET A 607 -21.60 -53.92 10.01
CA MET A 607 -21.34 -54.30 8.65
C MET A 607 -22.16 -55.58 8.39
N SER A 608 -22.96 -55.57 7.34
CA SER A 608 -23.69 -56.74 6.87
C SER A 608 -23.31 -57.02 5.40
N SER A 609 -22.98 -58.27 5.10
CA SER A 609 -22.61 -58.73 3.77
C SER A 609 -23.01 -60.17 3.58
N SER A 610 -22.88 -60.67 2.32
CA SER A 610 -23.13 -62.09 1.99
C SER A 610 -22.13 -63.08 2.63
N PHE A 611 -21.00 -62.57 3.16
CA PHE A 611 -19.93 -63.41 3.70
C PHE A 611 -19.62 -63.15 5.19
N ALA A 612 -20.05 -62.02 5.74
CA ALA A 612 -19.83 -61.67 7.16
C ALA A 612 -20.84 -60.64 7.65
N ASP A 613 -21.33 -60.86 8.88
CA ASP A 613 -22.07 -59.84 9.66
C ASP A 613 -21.24 -59.48 10.90
N VAL A 614 -20.98 -58.20 11.11
CA VAL A 614 -20.21 -57.70 12.24
C VAL A 614 -20.99 -56.58 12.90
N GLU A 615 -21.22 -56.70 14.20
CA GLU A 615 -21.77 -55.63 14.99
C GLU A 615 -20.78 -55.20 16.06
N PHE A 616 -20.67 -53.90 16.23
CA PHE A 616 -19.84 -53.29 17.24
C PHE A 616 -20.65 -52.27 18.04
N LYS A 617 -20.70 -52.45 19.38
CA LYS A 617 -21.41 -51.59 20.32
C LYS A 617 -20.46 -51.14 21.42
N SER A 618 -20.45 -49.84 21.72
CA SER A 618 -19.61 -49.29 22.76
C SER A 618 -20.27 -48.09 23.47
N GLY A 619 -19.93 -47.88 24.72
CA GLY A 619 -20.26 -46.68 25.50
C GLY A 619 -19.12 -45.63 25.51
N ILE A 620 -18.00 -45.92 24.84
CA ILE A 620 -16.85 -45.01 24.78
C ILE A 620 -16.47 -44.73 23.31
N SER A 621 -15.67 -43.72 23.07
CA SER A 621 -15.27 -43.32 21.71
C SER A 621 -14.46 -44.40 21.01
N TYR A 622 -14.56 -44.48 19.66
CA TYR A 622 -13.77 -45.43 18.89
C TYR A 622 -12.27 -45.17 19.02
N LYS A 623 -11.86 -43.92 19.19
CA LYS A 623 -10.47 -43.56 19.43
C LYS A 623 -9.94 -44.16 20.74
N GLU A 624 -10.74 -44.11 21.79
CA GLU A 624 -10.37 -44.72 23.07
C GLU A 624 -10.30 -46.24 22.98
N ILE A 625 -11.20 -46.85 22.22
CA ILE A 625 -11.17 -48.29 21.98
C ILE A 625 -9.92 -48.70 21.20
N PHE A 626 -9.59 -48.00 20.11
CA PHE A 626 -8.36 -48.29 19.34
C PHE A 626 -7.12 -48.14 20.21
N ASN A 627 -7.06 -47.08 21.04
CA ASN A 627 -5.96 -46.90 21.99
C ASN A 627 -5.90 -48.05 23.00
N TYR A 628 -7.04 -48.49 23.51
CA TYR A 628 -7.12 -49.61 24.48
C TYR A 628 -6.74 -50.94 23.83
N LEU A 629 -7.23 -51.22 22.62
CA LEU A 629 -6.85 -52.44 21.86
C LEU A 629 -5.34 -52.44 21.51
N ASN A 630 -4.78 -51.31 21.11
CA ASN A 630 -3.35 -51.21 20.90
C ASN A 630 -2.55 -51.47 22.17
N HIS A 631 -3.03 -50.96 23.29
CA HIS A 631 -2.39 -51.22 24.59
C HIS A 631 -2.41 -52.69 24.96
N ILE A 632 -3.57 -53.36 24.84
CA ILE A 632 -3.67 -54.80 25.05
C ILE A 632 -2.74 -55.54 24.06
N LEU A 633 -2.74 -55.15 22.79
CA LEU A 633 -1.90 -55.82 21.78
C LEU A 633 -0.41 -55.74 22.13
N TYR A 634 0.06 -54.58 22.60
CA TYR A 634 1.43 -54.37 23.03
C TYR A 634 1.76 -55.08 24.35
N ASP A 635 0.80 -55.19 25.27
CA ASP A 635 0.97 -55.96 26.50
C ASP A 635 1.15 -57.45 26.24
N TYR A 636 0.42 -58.01 25.25
CA TYR A 636 0.49 -59.45 24.90
C TYR A 636 1.53 -59.75 23.80
N LEU A 637 1.89 -58.77 22.97
CA LEU A 637 2.85 -58.90 21.87
C LEU A 637 3.84 -57.73 21.89
N PRO A 638 4.73 -57.65 22.89
CA PRO A 638 5.67 -56.52 23.03
C PRO A 638 6.59 -56.31 21.84
N ALA A 639 6.80 -57.37 21.02
CA ALA A 639 7.61 -57.31 19.80
C ALA A 639 7.01 -56.43 18.68
N LEU A 640 5.74 -56.01 18.81
CA LEU A 640 5.06 -55.14 17.84
C LEU A 640 5.17 -53.66 18.22
N ASP A 641 5.69 -53.32 19.40
CA ASP A 641 5.92 -51.93 19.79
C ASP A 641 7.15 -51.35 19.08
N ALA A 642 6.91 -50.71 17.94
CA ALA A 642 7.95 -50.06 17.16
C ALA A 642 8.44 -48.71 17.75
N THR A 643 7.78 -48.21 18.82
CA THR A 643 8.03 -46.87 19.32
C THR A 643 8.91 -46.78 20.57
N GLY A 644 9.20 -47.93 21.24
CA GLY A 644 10.19 -47.99 22.34
C GLY A 644 10.04 -47.00 23.52
N GLY A 645 8.87 -46.46 23.71
CA GLY A 645 8.64 -45.38 24.68
C GLY A 645 7.68 -45.83 25.79
N THR A 646 8.22 -46.08 26.98
CA THR A 646 7.47 -46.26 28.22
C THR A 646 6.75 -44.98 28.61
N GLN A 647 5.51 -44.80 28.16
CA GLN A 647 4.58 -43.89 28.81
C GLN A 647 3.73 -44.70 29.81
N ALA A 648 3.90 -44.38 31.09
CA ALA A 648 3.11 -44.93 32.16
C ALA A 648 1.61 -44.69 31.91
N ALA A 649 0.88 -45.76 31.61
CA ALA A 649 -0.55 -45.69 31.35
C ALA A 649 -1.32 -45.25 32.61
N HIS A 650 -2.04 -44.16 32.46
CA HIS A 650 -3.10 -43.81 33.41
C HIS A 650 -4.22 -44.84 33.26
N ARG A 651 -4.39 -45.73 34.22
CA ARG A 651 -5.52 -46.67 34.28
C ARG A 651 -6.82 -45.86 34.36
N PRO A 652 -7.79 -46.04 33.46
CA PRO A 652 -9.13 -45.50 33.67
C PRO A 652 -9.74 -46.22 34.88
N GLY A 653 -9.80 -45.50 36.00
CA GLY A 653 -10.39 -46.05 37.20
C GLY A 653 -11.88 -46.27 37.06
N ASP A 654 -12.34 -47.44 37.54
CA ASP A 654 -13.59 -47.78 38.24
C ASP A 654 -14.98 -47.35 37.70
N ARG A 655 -15.14 -47.04 36.43
CA ARG A 655 -16.47 -46.78 35.84
C ARG A 655 -17.05 -47.92 34.98
N MET A 656 -16.33 -49.02 34.83
CA MET A 656 -16.77 -50.12 33.96
C MET A 656 -17.42 -51.32 34.69
N LEU A 657 -17.64 -51.27 36.02
CA LEU A 657 -18.18 -52.41 36.78
C LEU A 657 -19.46 -52.10 37.56
N SER A 658 -20.38 -51.31 37.01
CA SER A 658 -21.74 -51.22 37.56
C SER A 658 -22.79 -51.38 36.46
N GLY A 659 -22.93 -52.58 35.95
CA GLY A 659 -23.92 -52.96 34.95
C GLY A 659 -24.06 -54.47 34.98
N GLY A 660 -24.35 -55.04 36.17
CA GLY A 660 -24.67 -56.44 36.31
C GLY A 660 -26.17 -56.63 36.56
N ALA A 661 -26.75 -57.61 35.92
CA ALA A 661 -28.06 -58.25 35.99
C ALA A 661 -29.14 -57.69 35.08
#